data_1df68347f2e1fcbc52df0eb904c56803
#
_entry.id   1df68347f2e1fcbc52df0eb904c56803
#
_cell.length_a   1.000
_cell.length_b   1.000
_cell.length_c   1.000
_cell.angle_alpha   90.00
_cell.angle_beta   90.00
_cell.angle_gamma   90.00
#
_symmetry.space_group_name_H-M   'P 1'
#
loop_
_entity.id
_entity.type
_entity.pdbx_description
1 polymer ?
#
loop_
_entity_poly.entity_id
_entity_poly.type
_entity_poly.pdbx_seq_one_letter_code
_entity_poly.pdbx_strand_id
1 'polypeptide(L)'
;MNIYRFFRKMSKTLLVLSFVVLPVFFLPVTREYFDTNKWAFFVLTSLLVLVMWTARLLLTGNATVSWSGTTVGIGLVTVAGFFSLTFSSFNKIEALLSFLGPVTWISATVILFFGPSLLSQREKILLRLGLTGVAGLAGLGALYQHIGLGTMVFQTGSPFTDPFFTPVGSTISLITFLILCLPISISIAIHAIQEKKEMIAAVSVVAAVITVCGLGMTLWNYIPRASSQILPLTLGVRLILSSWDTIPHALFGQGSEKFLEVFTLFRPTSVNMTPIWNIGFTANASLLLHIGSTFGILGLICFVVFLFQLWKEWANHPVTSLQAILYIILSLLVPPTFILVYILILFILSSDSQREIRVTTKGLGRFLIAFFLSSITLLGIFGLFRWYKGERLLFQSLESAQDGNGSQTFILQEEAVKTNPMNPSFHMSVSQTALLLAENLVQNAPRDDNGKPKLSDEDKTLLTNLVNRSIQEAKLGITLSPGNVHTWVSLARVYQGLVGIAKDSDTWAIASYQKAFVLDPTNPVLHLDLGGLYMSLGRQEDAGKEFILAVTLKPNYVDGFYNLANVFRQIGDWDNALKALEQTKLLIAKGSTDEAKIQQEILFILEEKKTKGPSKEPTSLYVPELKMPQQNLQIYK
;
A
#
# COMPACT_ATOMS: atom_id res chain seq x y z
N MET A 1 -32.39 -37.34 2.92
CA MET A 1 -31.46 -37.35 1.78
C MET A 1 -31.47 -36.09 0.90
N ASN A 2 -32.66 -35.47 0.73
CA ASN A 2 -32.79 -34.25 -0.11
C ASN A 2 -32.13 -32.99 0.48
N ILE A 3 -32.21 -32.76 1.77
CA ILE A 3 -31.69 -31.57 2.47
C ILE A 3 -30.15 -31.53 2.39
N TYR A 4 -29.47 -32.64 2.65
CA TYR A 4 -28.00 -32.72 2.54
C TYR A 4 -27.52 -32.45 1.12
N ARG A 5 -28.18 -33.02 0.12
CA ARG A 5 -27.85 -32.75 -1.32
C ARG A 5 -28.06 -31.28 -1.69
N PHE A 6 -29.14 -30.68 -1.16
CA PHE A 6 -29.42 -29.26 -1.37
C PHE A 6 -28.31 -28.37 -0.78
N PHE A 7 -27.97 -28.56 0.50
CA PHE A 7 -26.90 -27.79 1.16
C PHE A 7 -25.54 -27.99 0.48
N ARG A 8 -25.21 -29.21 0.06
CA ARG A 8 -23.97 -29.51 -0.68
C ARG A 8 -23.93 -28.78 -2.03
N LYS A 9 -25.05 -28.71 -2.75
CA LYS A 9 -25.11 -27.99 -4.04
C LYS A 9 -25.01 -26.48 -3.82
N MET A 10 -25.73 -25.95 -2.86
CA MET A 10 -25.74 -24.54 -2.52
C MET A 10 -24.35 -24.04 -2.09
N SER A 11 -23.67 -24.76 -1.20
CA SER A 11 -22.33 -24.39 -0.73
C SER A 11 -21.29 -24.39 -1.85
N LYS A 12 -21.36 -25.35 -2.79
CA LYS A 12 -20.48 -25.37 -3.97
C LYS A 12 -20.73 -24.19 -4.91
N THR A 13 -22.00 -23.84 -5.14
CA THR A 13 -22.35 -22.68 -5.97
C THR A 13 -21.88 -21.39 -5.33
N LEU A 14 -22.07 -21.22 -4.01
CA LEU A 14 -21.54 -20.06 -3.27
C LEU A 14 -20.02 -19.98 -3.35
N LEU A 15 -19.32 -21.09 -3.26
CA LEU A 15 -17.87 -21.13 -3.37
C LEU A 15 -17.39 -20.70 -4.77
N VAL A 16 -18.01 -21.21 -5.84
CA VAL A 16 -17.67 -20.79 -7.22
C VAL A 16 -17.97 -19.30 -7.40
N LEU A 17 -19.12 -18.83 -6.92
CA LEU A 17 -19.52 -17.43 -7.00
C LEU A 17 -18.53 -16.52 -6.26
N SER A 18 -18.09 -16.90 -5.05
CA SER A 18 -17.10 -16.13 -4.29
C SER A 18 -15.79 -16.00 -5.07
N PHE A 19 -15.34 -17.07 -5.71
CA PHE A 19 -14.14 -17.03 -6.55
C PHE A 19 -14.31 -16.17 -7.82
N VAL A 20 -15.48 -16.18 -8.46
CA VAL A 20 -15.72 -15.43 -9.70
C VAL A 20 -15.87 -13.93 -9.43
N VAL A 21 -16.52 -13.56 -8.32
CA VAL A 21 -16.84 -12.15 -8.01
C VAL A 21 -15.62 -11.41 -7.42
N LEU A 22 -14.73 -12.09 -6.72
CA LEU A 22 -13.64 -11.47 -5.97
C LEU A 22 -12.76 -10.52 -6.80
N PRO A 23 -12.36 -10.79 -8.06
CA PRO A 23 -11.53 -9.87 -8.83
C PRO A 23 -12.14 -8.47 -9.00
N VAL A 24 -13.47 -8.37 -9.08
CA VAL A 24 -14.21 -7.11 -9.24
C VAL A 24 -14.90 -6.66 -7.96
N PHE A 25 -14.65 -7.34 -6.85
CA PHE A 25 -15.23 -6.99 -5.56
C PHE A 25 -14.57 -5.75 -4.99
N PHE A 26 -15.35 -4.74 -4.63
CA PHE A 26 -14.90 -3.55 -3.90
C PHE A 26 -16.03 -3.03 -3.03
N LEU A 27 -15.68 -2.36 -1.93
CA LEU A 27 -16.63 -1.72 -1.02
C LEU A 27 -16.06 -0.38 -0.55
N PRO A 28 -16.79 0.73 -0.69
CA PRO A 28 -16.35 2.05 -0.22
C PRO A 28 -16.63 2.21 1.30
N VAL A 29 -16.14 1.28 2.11
CA VAL A 29 -16.37 1.25 3.57
C VAL A 29 -15.06 1.12 4.37
N THR A 30 -13.93 1.10 3.68
CA THR A 30 -12.57 1.09 4.24
C THR A 30 -11.73 2.13 3.54
N ARG A 31 -10.64 2.57 4.15
CA ARG A 31 -9.74 3.60 3.60
C ARG A 31 -9.22 3.25 2.20
N GLU A 32 -8.91 1.98 1.99
CA GLU A 32 -8.57 1.43 0.69
C GLU A 32 -9.76 0.59 0.20
N TYR A 33 -10.44 1.02 -0.87
CA TYR A 33 -11.72 0.46 -1.32
C TYR A 33 -11.60 -0.91 -1.99
N PHE A 34 -10.43 -1.24 -2.51
CA PHE A 34 -10.24 -2.40 -3.39
C PHE A 34 -9.51 -3.55 -2.70
N ASP A 35 -8.20 -3.42 -2.50
CA ASP A 35 -7.36 -4.55 -2.12
C ASP A 35 -7.61 -5.00 -0.67
N THR A 36 -7.91 -4.08 0.26
CA THR A 36 -8.31 -4.40 1.64
C THR A 36 -9.57 -5.29 1.67
N ASN A 37 -10.59 -4.93 0.91
CA ASN A 37 -11.84 -5.67 0.87
C ASN A 37 -11.69 -7.02 0.15
N LYS A 38 -10.92 -7.06 -0.95
CA LYS A 38 -10.61 -8.31 -1.67
C LYS A 38 -9.81 -9.26 -0.78
N TRP A 39 -8.80 -8.74 -0.09
CA TRP A 39 -8.00 -9.53 0.83
C TRP A 39 -8.85 -10.14 1.95
N ALA A 40 -9.70 -9.34 2.60
CA ALA A 40 -10.61 -9.82 3.63
C ALA A 40 -11.56 -10.91 3.10
N PHE A 41 -12.13 -10.69 1.90
CA PHE A 41 -13.02 -11.66 1.27
C PHE A 41 -12.28 -12.95 0.86
N PHE A 42 -11.03 -12.85 0.42
CA PHE A 42 -10.17 -13.98 0.12
C PHE A 42 -9.87 -14.83 1.36
N VAL A 43 -9.49 -14.20 2.47
CA VAL A 43 -9.26 -14.89 3.74
C VAL A 43 -10.56 -15.56 4.20
N LEU A 44 -11.70 -14.87 4.13
CA LEU A 44 -13.01 -15.45 4.47
C LEU A 44 -13.33 -16.66 3.58
N THR A 45 -13.03 -16.58 2.27
CA THR A 45 -13.23 -17.70 1.35
C THR A 45 -12.34 -18.89 1.70
N SER A 46 -11.09 -18.67 2.12
CA SER A 46 -10.22 -19.74 2.59
C SER A 46 -10.75 -20.43 3.86
N LEU A 47 -11.27 -19.66 4.79
CA LEU A 47 -11.92 -20.19 6.00
C LEU A 47 -13.19 -20.97 5.66
N LEU A 48 -13.98 -20.52 4.68
CA LEU A 48 -15.15 -21.25 4.18
C LEU A 48 -14.76 -22.61 3.56
N VAL A 49 -13.68 -22.63 2.75
CA VAL A 49 -13.11 -23.89 2.21
C VAL A 49 -12.77 -24.85 3.34
N LEU A 50 -12.12 -24.35 4.40
CA LEU A 50 -11.72 -25.16 5.55
C LEU A 50 -12.94 -25.70 6.31
N VAL A 51 -13.98 -24.89 6.52
CA VAL A 51 -15.26 -25.33 7.11
C VAL A 51 -15.91 -26.44 6.29
N MET A 52 -16.03 -26.24 4.97
CA MET A 52 -16.65 -27.23 4.08
C MET A 52 -15.89 -28.56 4.06
N TRP A 53 -14.56 -28.50 4.02
CA TRP A 53 -13.71 -29.68 4.05
C TRP A 53 -13.84 -30.42 5.39
N THR A 54 -13.79 -29.71 6.50
CA THR A 54 -13.95 -30.24 7.87
C THR A 54 -15.33 -30.88 8.05
N ALA A 55 -16.39 -30.24 7.59
CA ALA A 55 -17.75 -30.77 7.61
C ALA A 55 -17.85 -32.07 6.80
N ARG A 56 -17.22 -32.14 5.61
CA ARG A 56 -17.15 -33.37 4.82
C ARG A 56 -16.44 -34.49 5.58
N LEU A 57 -15.30 -34.20 6.21
CA LEU A 57 -14.56 -35.17 7.03
C LEU A 57 -15.41 -35.70 8.17
N LEU A 58 -16.10 -34.82 8.90
CA LEU A 58 -17.00 -35.19 10.01
C LEU A 58 -18.16 -36.08 9.57
N LEU A 59 -18.83 -35.71 8.47
CA LEU A 59 -20.05 -36.40 8.03
C LEU A 59 -19.77 -37.75 7.36
N THR A 60 -18.64 -37.85 6.62
CA THR A 60 -18.36 -39.04 5.80
C THR A 60 -17.21 -39.91 6.33
N GLY A 61 -16.41 -39.39 7.27
CA GLY A 61 -15.17 -40.04 7.71
C GLY A 61 -14.06 -40.08 6.65
N ASN A 62 -14.34 -39.53 5.46
CA ASN A 62 -13.45 -39.55 4.31
C ASN A 62 -13.40 -38.15 3.68
N ALA A 63 -12.20 -37.64 3.52
CA ALA A 63 -11.95 -36.42 2.79
C ALA A 63 -10.75 -36.60 1.86
N THR A 64 -10.58 -35.74 0.88
CA THR A 64 -9.42 -35.75 -0.01
C THR A 64 -8.66 -34.45 0.11
N VAL A 65 -7.35 -34.50 -0.02
CA VAL A 65 -6.43 -33.37 -0.08
C VAL A 65 -5.76 -33.39 -1.43
N SER A 66 -5.71 -32.27 -2.10
CA SER A 66 -5.04 -32.14 -3.39
C SER A 66 -3.54 -31.98 -3.20
N TRP A 67 -2.77 -32.69 -3.99
CA TRP A 67 -1.32 -32.70 -3.91
C TRP A 67 -0.71 -32.55 -5.31
N SER A 68 0.02 -31.47 -5.52
CA SER A 68 0.77 -31.24 -6.75
C SER A 68 2.08 -30.50 -6.41
N GLY A 69 3.01 -30.44 -7.35
CA GLY A 69 4.26 -29.70 -7.16
C GLY A 69 4.01 -28.20 -6.92
N THR A 70 3.02 -27.63 -7.62
CA THR A 70 2.61 -26.23 -7.43
C THR A 70 1.99 -25.98 -6.06
N THR A 71 1.13 -26.87 -5.56
CA THR A 71 0.54 -26.73 -4.21
C THR A 71 1.60 -26.83 -3.13
N VAL A 72 2.57 -27.77 -3.26
CA VAL A 72 3.71 -27.86 -2.35
C VAL A 72 4.59 -26.61 -2.44
N GLY A 73 4.85 -26.09 -3.63
CA GLY A 73 5.63 -24.87 -3.84
C GLY A 73 5.05 -23.67 -3.07
N ILE A 74 3.73 -23.43 -3.14
CA ILE A 74 3.07 -22.37 -2.35
C ILE A 74 3.16 -22.65 -0.84
N GLY A 75 3.02 -23.91 -0.44
CA GLY A 75 3.25 -24.31 0.95
C GLY A 75 4.66 -23.96 1.45
N LEU A 76 5.69 -24.16 0.61
CA LEU A 76 7.06 -23.76 0.95
C LEU A 76 7.22 -22.24 1.07
N VAL A 77 6.59 -21.45 0.21
CA VAL A 77 6.56 -19.98 0.33
C VAL A 77 5.88 -19.58 1.64
N THR A 78 4.79 -20.24 2.02
CA THR A 78 4.11 -20.03 3.30
C THR A 78 5.04 -20.29 4.48
N VAL A 79 5.80 -21.39 4.45
CA VAL A 79 6.79 -21.72 5.49
C VAL A 79 7.90 -20.66 5.55
N ALA A 80 8.41 -20.21 4.41
CA ALA A 80 9.39 -19.13 4.37
C ALA A 80 8.83 -17.82 4.98
N GLY A 81 7.56 -17.50 4.73
CA GLY A 81 6.87 -16.38 5.36
C GLY A 81 6.78 -16.50 6.90
N PHE A 82 6.58 -17.71 7.43
CA PHE A 82 6.63 -17.94 8.87
C PHE A 82 8.04 -17.80 9.46
N PHE A 83 9.08 -18.21 8.76
CA PHE A 83 10.45 -17.95 9.18
C PHE A 83 10.74 -16.45 9.21
N SER A 84 10.36 -15.71 8.18
CA SER A 84 10.47 -14.24 8.16
C SER A 84 9.70 -13.60 9.33
N LEU A 85 8.44 -14.00 9.56
CA LEU A 85 7.64 -13.55 10.69
C LEU A 85 8.35 -13.79 12.03
N THR A 86 8.98 -14.93 12.21
CA THR A 86 9.60 -15.32 13.48
C THR A 86 10.91 -14.59 13.73
N PHE A 87 11.77 -14.50 12.72
CA PHE A 87 13.16 -14.06 12.89
C PHE A 87 13.42 -12.60 12.49
N SER A 88 12.56 -11.98 11.63
CA SER A 88 12.82 -10.65 11.08
C SER A 88 11.78 -9.61 11.46
N SER A 89 10.51 -9.99 11.62
CA SER A 89 9.44 -9.03 11.90
C SER A 89 9.48 -8.54 13.34
N PHE A 90 9.30 -7.25 13.53
CA PHE A 90 9.20 -6.63 14.84
C PHE A 90 7.76 -6.75 15.38
N ASN A 91 6.80 -6.22 14.65
CA ASN A 91 5.37 -6.33 14.97
C ASN A 91 4.78 -7.57 14.29
N LYS A 92 4.72 -8.69 15.05
CA LYS A 92 4.27 -9.99 14.51
C LYS A 92 2.84 -9.96 13.97
N ILE A 93 1.96 -9.16 14.57
CA ILE A 93 0.56 -9.08 14.14
C ILE A 93 0.42 -8.27 12.85
N GLU A 94 1.12 -7.15 12.74
CA GLU A 94 1.16 -6.36 11.52
C GLU A 94 1.76 -7.16 10.36
N ALA A 95 2.89 -7.84 10.59
CA ALA A 95 3.52 -8.71 9.62
C ALA A 95 2.60 -9.85 9.17
N LEU A 96 1.92 -10.50 10.12
CA LEU A 96 1.01 -11.60 9.83
C LEU A 96 -0.15 -11.16 8.92
N LEU A 97 -0.72 -9.97 9.19
CA LEU A 97 -1.89 -9.41 8.51
C LEU A 97 -1.53 -8.48 7.34
N SER A 98 -0.25 -8.27 7.06
CA SER A 98 0.18 -7.47 5.92
C SER A 98 -0.31 -8.07 4.60
N PHE A 99 -0.47 -7.24 3.59
CA PHE A 99 -1.12 -7.57 2.31
C PHE A 99 -0.58 -8.84 1.62
N LEU A 100 0.73 -9.04 1.58
CA LEU A 100 1.39 -10.26 1.07
C LEU A 100 2.08 -11.04 2.19
N GLY A 101 1.65 -10.82 3.42
CA GLY A 101 2.16 -11.51 4.59
C GLY A 101 1.71 -12.97 4.70
N PRO A 102 2.11 -13.65 5.77
CA PRO A 102 1.85 -15.07 5.97
C PRO A 102 0.38 -15.48 5.84
N VAL A 103 -0.60 -14.64 6.27
CA VAL A 103 -2.04 -14.98 6.14
C VAL A 103 -2.47 -15.12 4.68
N THR A 104 -1.94 -14.31 3.77
CA THR A 104 -2.24 -14.42 2.33
C THR A 104 -1.77 -15.77 1.78
N TRP A 105 -0.54 -16.19 2.12
CA TRP A 105 0.04 -17.45 1.66
C TRP A 105 -0.59 -18.67 2.35
N ILE A 106 -0.97 -18.56 3.64
CA ILE A 106 -1.78 -19.58 4.34
C ILE A 106 -3.12 -19.77 3.62
N SER A 107 -3.82 -18.67 3.31
CA SER A 107 -5.11 -18.72 2.64
C SER A 107 -5.00 -19.35 1.26
N ALA A 108 -3.96 -19.00 0.50
CA ALA A 108 -3.63 -19.63 -0.79
C ALA A 108 -3.40 -21.14 -0.63
N THR A 109 -2.58 -21.52 0.36
CA THR A 109 -2.27 -22.92 0.67
C THR A 109 -3.54 -23.69 1.04
N VAL A 110 -4.38 -23.16 1.93
CA VAL A 110 -5.67 -23.77 2.33
C VAL A 110 -6.58 -23.99 1.11
N ILE A 111 -6.74 -22.97 0.26
CA ILE A 111 -7.57 -23.07 -0.93
C ILE A 111 -7.03 -24.15 -1.89
N LEU A 112 -5.73 -24.21 -2.10
CA LEU A 112 -5.13 -25.14 -3.05
C LEU A 112 -5.07 -26.59 -2.55
N PHE A 113 -4.90 -26.81 -1.24
CA PHE A 113 -4.89 -28.16 -0.69
C PHE A 113 -6.30 -28.75 -0.53
N PHE A 114 -7.27 -27.95 -0.11
CA PHE A 114 -8.60 -28.43 0.24
C PHE A 114 -9.68 -28.12 -0.82
N GLY A 115 -9.56 -26.98 -1.51
CA GLY A 115 -10.55 -26.48 -2.47
C GLY A 115 -10.81 -27.42 -3.65
N PRO A 116 -9.78 -27.97 -4.35
CA PRO A 116 -10.00 -28.82 -5.52
C PRO A 116 -10.86 -30.04 -5.22
N SER A 117 -10.72 -30.61 -4.02
CA SER A 117 -11.50 -31.76 -3.58
C SER A 117 -12.99 -31.45 -3.36
N LEU A 118 -13.34 -30.20 -3.21
CA LEU A 118 -14.73 -29.73 -3.05
C LEU A 118 -15.42 -29.46 -4.39
N LEU A 119 -14.66 -29.23 -5.47
CA LEU A 119 -15.15 -28.87 -6.80
C LEU A 119 -15.21 -30.10 -7.71
N SER A 120 -16.30 -30.28 -8.43
CA SER A 120 -16.40 -31.25 -9.53
C SER A 120 -15.96 -30.60 -10.85
N GLN A 121 -15.85 -31.39 -11.91
CA GLN A 121 -15.52 -30.89 -13.25
C GLN A 121 -16.49 -29.81 -13.73
N ARG A 122 -17.76 -29.93 -13.36
CA ARG A 122 -18.77 -28.92 -13.70
C ARG A 122 -18.47 -27.57 -13.04
N GLU A 123 -18.15 -27.57 -11.75
CA GLU A 123 -17.82 -26.34 -11.02
C GLU A 123 -16.50 -25.70 -11.53
N LYS A 124 -15.50 -26.51 -11.89
CA LYS A 124 -14.26 -26.02 -12.53
C LYS A 124 -14.53 -25.34 -13.88
N ILE A 125 -15.41 -25.92 -14.72
CA ILE A 125 -15.83 -25.31 -15.99
C ILE A 125 -16.58 -23.99 -15.73
N LEU A 126 -17.51 -23.98 -14.76
CA LEU A 126 -18.23 -22.76 -14.37
C LEU A 126 -17.29 -21.67 -13.87
N LEU A 127 -16.24 -22.04 -13.13
CA LEU A 127 -15.21 -21.09 -12.67
C LEU A 127 -14.48 -20.45 -13.87
N ARG A 128 -14.04 -21.24 -14.84
CA ARG A 128 -13.37 -20.75 -16.06
C ARG A 128 -14.28 -19.84 -16.88
N LEU A 129 -15.55 -20.23 -17.08
CA LEU A 129 -16.57 -19.42 -17.78
C LEU A 129 -16.85 -18.11 -17.05
N GLY A 130 -16.98 -18.17 -15.71
CA GLY A 130 -17.17 -16.99 -14.87
C GLY A 130 -16.01 -16.01 -14.97
N LEU A 131 -14.77 -16.50 -14.94
CA LEU A 131 -13.57 -15.65 -15.11
C LEU A 131 -13.54 -14.99 -16.49
N THR A 132 -13.92 -15.73 -17.56
CA THR A 132 -14.04 -15.16 -18.92
C THR A 132 -15.08 -14.03 -18.94
N GLY A 133 -16.25 -14.24 -18.31
CA GLY A 133 -17.29 -13.22 -18.22
C GLY A 133 -16.84 -11.98 -17.45
N VAL A 134 -16.20 -12.18 -16.30
CA VAL A 134 -15.67 -11.07 -15.48
C VAL A 134 -14.55 -10.32 -16.21
N ALA A 135 -13.68 -11.02 -16.96
CA ALA A 135 -12.65 -10.37 -17.77
C ALA A 135 -13.26 -9.50 -18.89
N GLY A 136 -14.31 -10.01 -19.56
CA GLY A 136 -15.07 -9.23 -20.54
C GLY A 136 -15.72 -7.98 -19.89
N LEU A 137 -16.37 -8.13 -18.73
CA LEU A 137 -16.95 -6.99 -18.00
C LEU A 137 -15.90 -5.97 -17.55
N ALA A 138 -14.75 -6.42 -17.07
CA ALA A 138 -13.65 -5.54 -16.68
C ALA A 138 -13.07 -4.80 -17.89
N GLY A 139 -12.92 -5.49 -19.04
CA GLY A 139 -12.52 -4.87 -20.31
C GLY A 139 -13.55 -3.85 -20.80
N LEU A 140 -14.86 -4.14 -20.69
CA LEU A 140 -15.93 -3.21 -21.01
C LEU A 140 -15.90 -1.97 -20.10
N GLY A 141 -15.64 -2.16 -18.79
CA GLY A 141 -15.45 -1.06 -17.83
C GLY A 141 -14.28 -0.16 -18.23
N ALA A 142 -13.17 -0.74 -18.68
CA ALA A 142 -12.01 0.03 -19.17
C ALA A 142 -12.36 0.87 -20.41
N LEU A 143 -13.10 0.31 -21.36
CA LEU A 143 -13.59 1.03 -22.55
C LEU A 143 -14.55 2.16 -22.16
N TYR A 144 -15.50 1.87 -21.26
CA TYR A 144 -16.47 2.84 -20.73
C TYR A 144 -15.76 4.06 -20.11
N GLN A 145 -14.76 3.82 -19.29
CA GLN A 145 -13.98 4.90 -18.65
C GLN A 145 -13.15 5.69 -19.67
N HIS A 146 -12.54 4.99 -20.63
CA HIS A 146 -11.73 5.66 -21.65
C HIS A 146 -12.56 6.62 -22.53
N ILE A 147 -13.79 6.27 -22.88
CA ILE A 147 -14.72 7.10 -23.69
C ILE A 147 -15.28 8.28 -22.85
N GLY A 148 -15.02 8.29 -21.52
CA GLY A 148 -15.49 9.35 -20.63
C GLY A 148 -16.96 9.26 -20.24
N LEU A 149 -17.61 8.12 -20.48
CA LEU A 149 -19.03 7.92 -20.14
C LEU A 149 -19.30 8.01 -18.63
N GLY A 150 -18.27 7.77 -17.80
CA GLY A 150 -18.38 7.92 -16.34
C GLY A 150 -18.80 9.32 -15.93
N THR A 151 -18.23 10.34 -16.55
CA THR A 151 -18.55 11.75 -16.27
C THR A 151 -19.93 12.18 -16.79
N MET A 152 -20.49 11.45 -17.75
CA MET A 152 -21.83 11.70 -18.30
C MET A 152 -22.95 11.11 -17.45
N VAL A 153 -22.66 9.99 -16.74
CA VAL A 153 -23.69 9.22 -16.01
C VAL A 153 -23.65 9.50 -14.51
N PHE A 154 -22.47 9.75 -13.94
CA PHE A 154 -22.30 9.94 -12.51
C PHE A 154 -21.97 11.40 -12.19
N GLN A 155 -22.39 11.84 -10.98
CA GLN A 155 -22.06 13.18 -10.49
C GLN A 155 -20.55 13.33 -10.28
N THR A 156 -20.03 14.52 -10.52
CA THR A 156 -18.64 14.89 -10.24
C THR A 156 -18.29 14.60 -8.77
N GLY A 157 -17.16 13.93 -8.56
CA GLY A 157 -16.73 13.47 -7.23
C GLY A 157 -17.05 11.98 -6.93
N SER A 158 -17.85 11.32 -7.76
CA SER A 158 -18.01 9.86 -7.69
C SER A 158 -16.72 9.16 -8.18
N PRO A 159 -16.29 8.04 -7.54
CA PRO A 159 -15.18 7.23 -8.04
C PRO A 159 -15.34 6.80 -9.52
N PHE A 160 -16.57 6.64 -9.98
CA PHE A 160 -16.89 6.26 -11.36
C PHE A 160 -16.61 7.36 -12.39
N THR A 161 -16.33 8.58 -11.97
CA THR A 161 -15.93 9.68 -12.86
C THR A 161 -14.42 9.75 -13.07
N ASP A 162 -13.62 9.02 -12.29
CA ASP A 162 -12.18 8.91 -12.48
C ASP A 162 -11.88 8.06 -13.74
N PRO A 163 -11.16 8.60 -14.74
CA PRO A 163 -10.78 7.85 -15.94
C PRO A 163 -9.97 6.58 -15.69
N PHE A 164 -9.36 6.47 -14.51
CA PHE A 164 -8.55 5.31 -14.09
C PHE A 164 -9.28 4.38 -13.13
N PHE A 165 -10.51 4.69 -12.77
CA PHE A 165 -11.30 3.81 -11.92
C PHE A 165 -11.49 2.45 -12.56
N THR A 166 -11.19 1.41 -11.80
CA THR A 166 -11.49 0.02 -12.18
C THR A 166 -11.90 -0.78 -10.94
N PRO A 167 -12.98 -1.57 -10.99
CA PRO A 167 -13.36 -2.42 -9.87
C PRO A 167 -12.31 -3.50 -9.56
N VAL A 168 -11.39 -3.77 -10.50
CA VAL A 168 -10.27 -4.70 -10.29
C VAL A 168 -9.23 -4.12 -9.31
N GLY A 169 -9.21 -2.80 -9.10
CA GLY A 169 -8.29 -2.10 -8.20
C GLY A 169 -7.41 -1.11 -8.98
N SER A 170 -6.10 -1.29 -8.98
CA SER A 170 -5.19 -0.43 -9.75
C SER A 170 -5.20 -0.76 -11.24
N THR A 171 -4.75 0.19 -12.07
CA THR A 171 -4.56 -0.02 -13.52
C THR A 171 -3.63 -1.21 -13.81
N ILE A 172 -2.58 -1.40 -12.99
CA ILE A 172 -1.68 -2.56 -13.09
C ILE A 172 -2.42 -3.87 -12.78
N SER A 173 -3.28 -3.87 -11.77
CA SER A 173 -4.13 -5.02 -11.44
C SER A 173 -5.05 -5.38 -12.59
N LEU A 174 -5.65 -4.39 -13.25
CA LEU A 174 -6.51 -4.59 -14.43
C LEU A 174 -5.72 -5.18 -15.59
N ILE A 175 -4.58 -4.60 -15.96
CA ILE A 175 -3.69 -5.10 -17.02
C ILE A 175 -3.32 -6.56 -16.75
N THR A 176 -2.87 -6.86 -15.53
CA THR A 176 -2.48 -8.20 -15.09
C THR A 176 -3.64 -9.19 -15.21
N PHE A 177 -4.84 -8.79 -14.76
CA PHE A 177 -6.05 -9.58 -14.83
C PHE A 177 -6.44 -9.93 -16.27
N LEU A 178 -6.49 -8.92 -17.14
CA LEU A 178 -6.88 -9.10 -18.55
C LEU A 178 -5.86 -9.97 -19.30
N ILE A 179 -4.55 -9.75 -19.12
CA ILE A 179 -3.50 -10.56 -19.74
C ILE A 179 -3.63 -12.03 -19.33
N LEU A 180 -3.81 -12.32 -18.03
CA LEU A 180 -3.86 -13.69 -17.54
C LEU A 180 -5.17 -14.40 -17.89
N CYS A 181 -6.31 -13.71 -17.99
CA CYS A 181 -7.59 -14.30 -18.34
C CYS A 181 -7.76 -14.53 -19.86
N LEU A 182 -7.04 -13.80 -20.70
CA LEU A 182 -7.17 -13.88 -22.15
C LEU A 182 -6.97 -15.29 -22.73
N PRO A 183 -5.91 -16.06 -22.37
CA PRO A 183 -5.73 -17.43 -22.87
C PRO A 183 -6.88 -18.36 -22.53
N ILE A 184 -7.49 -18.23 -21.35
CA ILE A 184 -8.66 -19.01 -20.94
C ILE A 184 -9.85 -18.68 -21.83
N SER A 185 -10.13 -17.39 -22.04
CA SER A 185 -11.27 -16.92 -22.84
C SER A 185 -11.17 -17.44 -24.28
N ILE A 186 -9.98 -17.39 -24.87
CA ILE A 186 -9.70 -17.93 -26.20
C ILE A 186 -9.87 -19.45 -26.22
N SER A 187 -9.34 -20.17 -25.24
CA SER A 187 -9.46 -21.62 -25.14
C SER A 187 -10.92 -22.08 -25.06
N ILE A 188 -11.72 -21.43 -24.22
CA ILE A 188 -13.14 -21.74 -24.09
C ILE A 188 -13.88 -21.47 -25.40
N ALA A 189 -13.58 -20.37 -26.09
CA ALA A 189 -14.17 -20.04 -27.37
C ALA A 189 -13.88 -21.13 -28.42
N ILE A 190 -12.61 -21.52 -28.57
CA ILE A 190 -12.19 -22.56 -29.51
C ILE A 190 -12.90 -23.89 -29.22
N HIS A 191 -12.88 -24.32 -27.94
CA HIS A 191 -13.50 -25.59 -27.54
C HIS A 191 -15.03 -25.58 -27.73
N ALA A 192 -15.69 -24.48 -27.42
CA ALA A 192 -17.13 -24.33 -27.65
C ALA A 192 -17.50 -24.36 -29.16
N ILE A 193 -16.65 -23.78 -30.01
CA ILE A 193 -16.82 -23.86 -31.48
C ILE A 193 -16.70 -25.34 -31.95
N GLN A 194 -15.66 -26.04 -31.46
CA GLN A 194 -15.44 -27.45 -31.81
C GLN A 194 -16.60 -28.37 -31.36
N GLU A 195 -17.16 -28.09 -30.18
CA GLU A 195 -18.29 -28.83 -29.62
C GLU A 195 -19.66 -28.35 -30.15
N LYS A 196 -19.70 -27.40 -31.10
CA LYS A 196 -20.91 -26.79 -31.66
C LYS A 196 -21.86 -26.20 -30.61
N LYS A 197 -21.30 -25.66 -29.53
CA LYS A 197 -22.04 -24.94 -28.48
C LYS A 197 -22.10 -23.44 -28.82
N GLU A 198 -22.92 -23.11 -29.80
CA GLU A 198 -22.96 -21.78 -30.45
C GLU A 198 -23.06 -20.61 -29.47
N MET A 199 -23.97 -20.69 -28.49
CA MET A 199 -24.17 -19.62 -27.52
C MET A 199 -22.93 -19.40 -26.64
N ILE A 200 -22.28 -20.47 -26.13
CA ILE A 200 -21.06 -20.38 -25.32
C ILE A 200 -19.92 -19.85 -26.18
N ALA A 201 -19.80 -20.32 -27.41
CA ALA A 201 -18.80 -19.85 -28.36
C ALA A 201 -18.95 -18.35 -28.63
N ALA A 202 -20.17 -17.89 -28.99
CA ALA A 202 -20.44 -16.47 -29.25
C ALA A 202 -20.09 -15.58 -28.04
N VAL A 203 -20.58 -15.93 -26.84
CA VAL A 203 -20.31 -15.17 -25.60
C VAL A 203 -18.81 -15.14 -25.29
N SER A 204 -18.09 -16.26 -25.42
CA SER A 204 -16.66 -16.32 -25.13
C SER A 204 -15.80 -15.57 -26.13
N VAL A 205 -16.18 -15.58 -27.42
CA VAL A 205 -15.53 -14.78 -28.48
C VAL A 205 -15.71 -13.28 -28.19
N VAL A 206 -16.95 -12.86 -27.94
CA VAL A 206 -17.25 -11.46 -27.60
C VAL A 206 -16.49 -11.02 -26.36
N ALA A 207 -16.49 -11.83 -25.31
CA ALA A 207 -15.73 -11.53 -24.10
C ALA A 207 -14.23 -11.41 -24.37
N ALA A 208 -13.65 -12.30 -25.20
CA ALA A 208 -12.24 -12.24 -25.57
C ALA A 208 -11.91 -10.97 -26.36
N VAL A 209 -12.74 -10.60 -27.34
CA VAL A 209 -12.57 -9.35 -28.13
C VAL A 209 -12.64 -8.13 -27.23
N ILE A 210 -13.64 -8.04 -26.35
CA ILE A 210 -13.76 -6.93 -25.39
C ILE A 210 -12.55 -6.88 -24.45
N THR A 211 -12.05 -8.04 -23.99
CA THR A 211 -10.85 -8.13 -23.14
C THR A 211 -9.63 -7.58 -23.89
N VAL A 212 -9.43 -7.92 -25.16
CA VAL A 212 -8.32 -7.40 -25.98
C VAL A 212 -8.44 -5.89 -26.20
N CYS A 213 -9.63 -5.40 -26.56
CA CYS A 213 -9.86 -3.97 -26.75
C CYS A 213 -9.65 -3.19 -25.43
N GLY A 214 -10.20 -3.67 -24.33
CA GLY A 214 -10.02 -3.08 -23.01
C GLY A 214 -8.55 -3.06 -22.55
N LEU A 215 -7.83 -4.15 -22.80
CA LEU A 215 -6.38 -4.22 -22.52
C LEU A 215 -5.61 -3.21 -23.38
N GLY A 216 -5.86 -3.14 -24.68
CA GLY A 216 -5.20 -2.19 -25.58
C GLY A 216 -5.40 -0.75 -25.15
N MET A 217 -6.64 -0.37 -24.82
CA MET A 217 -6.96 0.98 -24.32
C MET A 217 -6.31 1.28 -22.97
N THR A 218 -6.31 0.32 -22.06
CA THR A 218 -5.67 0.48 -20.75
C THR A 218 -4.16 0.68 -20.90
N LEU A 219 -3.50 -0.11 -21.74
CA LEU A 219 -2.06 0.03 -22.02
C LEU A 219 -1.74 1.37 -22.68
N TRP A 220 -2.55 1.81 -23.65
CA TRP A 220 -2.38 3.10 -24.33
C TRP A 220 -2.38 4.27 -23.34
N ASN A 221 -3.28 4.25 -22.36
CA ASN A 221 -3.37 5.29 -21.34
C ASN A 221 -2.29 5.18 -20.27
N TYR A 222 -1.86 3.96 -19.95
CA TYR A 222 -0.97 3.68 -18.82
C TYR A 222 0.51 3.88 -19.15
N ILE A 223 0.97 3.41 -20.33
CA ILE A 223 2.40 3.42 -20.69
C ILE A 223 3.04 4.81 -20.55
N PRO A 224 2.41 5.93 -21.01
CA PRO A 224 3.02 7.25 -20.88
C PRO A 224 3.21 7.72 -19.44
N ARG A 225 2.48 7.13 -18.49
CA ARG A 225 2.47 7.52 -17.06
C ARG A 225 3.18 6.53 -16.15
N ALA A 226 3.55 5.37 -16.65
CA ALA A 226 4.13 4.29 -15.86
C ALA A 226 5.42 4.70 -15.13
N SER A 227 6.25 5.52 -15.76
CA SER A 227 7.53 6.00 -15.18
C SER A 227 7.36 6.86 -13.92
N SER A 228 6.19 7.46 -13.72
CA SER A 228 5.89 8.29 -12.55
C SER A 228 5.18 7.55 -11.41
N GLN A 229 4.91 6.26 -11.58
CA GLN A 229 4.10 5.48 -10.61
C GLN A 229 4.73 4.15 -10.20
N ILE A 230 5.72 3.66 -10.93
CA ILE A 230 6.34 2.35 -10.70
C ILE A 230 7.76 2.51 -10.20
N LEU A 231 8.12 1.72 -9.20
CA LEU A 231 9.50 1.58 -8.76
C LEU A 231 10.33 0.92 -9.87
N PRO A 232 11.45 1.52 -10.35
CA PRO A 232 12.31 0.91 -11.36
C PRO A 232 12.89 -0.43 -10.89
N LEU A 233 12.94 -1.44 -11.78
CA LEU A 233 13.49 -2.78 -11.46
C LEU A 233 14.93 -2.71 -10.96
N THR A 234 15.76 -1.86 -11.55
CA THR A 234 17.16 -1.67 -11.14
C THR A 234 17.26 -1.16 -9.70
N LEU A 235 16.38 -0.23 -9.31
CA LEU A 235 16.28 0.24 -7.93
C LEU A 235 15.75 -0.87 -7.01
N GLY A 236 14.77 -1.66 -7.46
CA GLY A 236 14.25 -2.80 -6.72
C GLY A 236 15.33 -3.85 -6.39
N VAL A 237 16.20 -4.18 -7.33
CA VAL A 237 17.34 -5.08 -7.11
C VAL A 237 18.34 -4.47 -6.12
N ARG A 238 18.67 -3.17 -6.28
CA ARG A 238 19.57 -2.47 -5.34
C ARG A 238 19.02 -2.50 -3.91
N LEU A 239 17.72 -2.26 -3.72
CA LEU A 239 17.07 -2.30 -2.41
C LEU A 239 17.18 -3.69 -1.75
N ILE A 240 16.99 -4.77 -2.51
CA ILE A 240 17.20 -6.13 -1.97
C ILE A 240 18.62 -6.31 -1.48
N LEU A 241 19.61 -6.05 -2.33
CA LEU A 241 21.02 -6.25 -2.00
C LEU A 241 21.45 -5.41 -0.79
N SER A 242 20.93 -4.18 -0.68
CA SER A 242 21.20 -3.31 0.46
C SER A 242 20.46 -3.76 1.73
N SER A 243 19.27 -4.38 1.59
CA SER A 243 18.49 -4.86 2.74
C SER A 243 19.00 -6.17 3.34
N TRP A 244 19.88 -6.88 2.64
CA TRP A 244 20.56 -8.09 3.15
C TRP A 244 21.83 -7.72 3.92
N ASP A 245 21.72 -6.74 4.81
CA ASP A 245 22.81 -6.15 5.60
C ASP A 245 23.32 -7.07 6.73
N THR A 246 22.53 -8.05 7.14
CA THR A 246 22.87 -9.05 8.14
C THR A 246 22.52 -10.46 7.66
N ILE A 247 23.15 -11.50 8.26
CA ILE A 247 22.85 -12.91 7.90
C ILE A 247 21.37 -13.25 8.10
N PRO A 248 20.71 -12.89 9.21
CA PRO A 248 19.27 -13.12 9.38
C PRO A 248 18.43 -12.42 8.30
N HIS A 249 18.72 -11.15 7.98
CA HIS A 249 18.00 -10.42 6.95
C HIS A 249 18.25 -11.00 5.53
N ALA A 250 19.46 -11.48 5.24
CA ALA A 250 19.72 -12.17 3.99
C ALA A 250 18.93 -13.49 3.89
N LEU A 251 18.90 -14.29 4.96
CA LEU A 251 18.22 -15.59 4.95
C LEU A 251 16.70 -15.48 4.98
N PHE A 252 16.14 -14.62 5.87
CA PHE A 252 14.71 -14.58 6.19
C PHE A 252 14.03 -13.28 5.73
N GLY A 253 14.76 -12.33 5.12
CA GLY A 253 14.25 -11.03 4.69
C GLY A 253 14.10 -10.05 5.85
N GLN A 254 13.50 -8.90 5.57
CA GLN A 254 13.25 -7.83 6.54
C GLN A 254 11.92 -7.98 7.29
N GLY A 255 10.99 -8.80 6.78
CA GLY A 255 9.61 -8.89 7.24
C GLY A 255 8.63 -8.31 6.20
N SER A 256 7.42 -8.86 6.15
CA SER A 256 6.42 -8.49 5.15
C SER A 256 5.82 -7.09 5.37
N GLU A 257 5.93 -6.53 6.57
CA GLU A 257 5.45 -5.19 6.94
C GLU A 257 6.46 -4.07 6.67
N LYS A 258 7.75 -4.41 6.46
CA LYS A 258 8.86 -3.44 6.52
C LYS A 258 9.37 -2.93 5.18
N PHE A 259 8.72 -3.21 4.06
CA PHE A 259 9.27 -2.77 2.76
C PHE A 259 9.41 -1.24 2.67
N LEU A 260 8.48 -0.47 3.25
CA LEU A 260 8.60 0.99 3.30
C LEU A 260 9.86 1.43 4.08
N GLU A 261 10.19 0.77 5.18
CA GLU A 261 11.40 1.03 5.97
C GLU A 261 12.66 0.73 5.15
N VAL A 262 12.67 -0.39 4.42
CA VAL A 262 13.75 -0.74 3.47
C VAL A 262 13.89 0.33 2.39
N PHE A 263 12.78 0.78 1.82
CA PHE A 263 12.81 1.81 0.78
C PHE A 263 13.37 3.13 1.31
N THR A 264 12.88 3.63 2.45
CA THR A 264 13.32 4.92 3.01
C THR A 264 14.79 4.89 3.42
N LEU A 265 15.24 3.80 4.04
CA LEU A 265 16.61 3.67 4.53
C LEU A 265 17.65 3.54 3.40
N PHE A 266 17.33 2.80 2.34
CA PHE A 266 18.30 2.42 1.30
C PHE A 266 18.11 3.11 -0.05
N ARG A 267 17.11 3.98 -0.22
CA ARG A 267 16.92 4.71 -1.48
C ARG A 267 18.10 5.66 -1.75
N PRO A 268 18.64 5.70 -2.98
CA PRO A 268 19.72 6.61 -3.32
C PRO A 268 19.19 8.04 -3.52
N THR A 269 20.06 9.04 -3.31
CA THR A 269 19.74 10.47 -3.54
C THR A 269 19.29 10.77 -4.98
N SER A 270 19.73 9.97 -5.96
CA SER A 270 19.29 10.13 -7.35
C SER A 270 17.78 10.03 -7.55
N VAL A 271 17.07 9.34 -6.66
CA VAL A 271 15.60 9.27 -6.67
C VAL A 271 14.98 10.66 -6.50
N ASN A 272 15.61 11.57 -5.75
CA ASN A 272 15.09 12.93 -5.51
C ASN A 272 14.95 13.77 -6.78
N MET A 273 15.62 13.40 -7.86
CA MET A 273 15.53 14.07 -9.17
C MET A 273 14.51 13.42 -10.11
N THR A 274 13.81 12.39 -9.67
CA THR A 274 12.80 11.67 -10.45
C THR A 274 11.38 12.06 -10.05
N PRO A 275 10.35 11.80 -10.88
CA PRO A 275 8.96 12.06 -10.51
C PRO A 275 8.47 11.28 -9.28
N ILE A 276 9.15 10.20 -8.90
CA ILE A 276 8.79 9.34 -7.75
C ILE A 276 9.45 9.74 -6.42
N TRP A 277 10.10 10.89 -6.36
CA TRP A 277 10.93 11.31 -5.23
C TRP A 277 10.23 11.38 -3.87
N ASN A 278 8.94 11.73 -3.87
CA ASN A 278 8.10 11.85 -2.68
C ASN A 278 7.12 10.68 -2.49
N ILE A 279 7.27 9.62 -3.29
CA ILE A 279 6.42 8.43 -3.17
C ILE A 279 7.04 7.45 -2.18
N GLY A 280 6.29 7.09 -1.14
CA GLY A 280 6.64 5.99 -0.24
C GLY A 280 6.16 4.66 -0.80
N PHE A 281 7.07 3.84 -1.32
CA PHE A 281 6.71 2.52 -1.83
C PHE A 281 6.58 1.50 -0.70
N THR A 282 5.45 0.80 -0.66
CA THR A 282 5.17 -0.29 0.29
C THR A 282 5.44 -1.67 -0.29
N ALA A 283 5.80 -1.75 -1.57
CA ALA A 283 6.12 -2.99 -2.28
C ALA A 283 7.26 -2.78 -3.28
N ASN A 284 8.04 -3.84 -3.53
CA ASN A 284 9.15 -3.80 -4.47
C ASN A 284 8.65 -3.77 -5.94
N ALA A 285 9.55 -3.52 -6.87
CA ALA A 285 9.30 -3.36 -8.29
C ALA A 285 8.69 -4.59 -8.99
N SER A 286 8.85 -5.78 -8.43
CA SER A 286 8.20 -7.01 -8.91
C SER A 286 7.87 -7.95 -7.77
N LEU A 287 6.98 -8.94 -8.03
CA LEU A 287 6.61 -9.93 -7.02
C LEU A 287 7.81 -10.76 -6.56
N LEU A 288 8.68 -11.18 -7.49
CA LEU A 288 9.90 -11.91 -7.15
C LEU A 288 10.81 -11.09 -6.24
N LEU A 289 11.07 -9.83 -6.61
CA LEU A 289 11.91 -8.93 -5.82
C LEU A 289 11.27 -8.61 -4.45
N HIS A 290 9.95 -8.50 -4.39
CA HIS A 290 9.25 -8.29 -3.13
C HIS A 290 9.40 -9.47 -2.17
N ILE A 291 9.26 -10.70 -2.66
CA ILE A 291 9.50 -11.91 -1.87
C ILE A 291 10.96 -11.97 -1.39
N GLY A 292 11.92 -11.61 -2.24
CA GLY A 292 13.33 -11.55 -1.86
C GLY A 292 13.64 -10.52 -0.77
N SER A 293 13.00 -9.36 -0.79
CA SER A 293 13.17 -8.34 0.27
C SER A 293 12.45 -8.70 1.56
N THR A 294 11.27 -9.33 1.48
CA THR A 294 10.43 -9.61 2.65
C THR A 294 10.71 -10.95 3.30
N PHE A 295 10.99 -12.01 2.51
CA PHE A 295 11.24 -13.38 3.00
C PHE A 295 12.68 -13.87 2.74
N GLY A 296 13.55 -13.01 2.24
CA GLY A 296 14.97 -13.28 2.03
C GLY A 296 15.28 -14.32 0.95
N ILE A 297 16.50 -14.83 0.99
CA ILE A 297 16.97 -15.87 0.06
C ILE A 297 16.12 -17.14 0.19
N LEU A 298 15.70 -17.51 1.40
CA LEU A 298 14.85 -18.68 1.61
C LEU A 298 13.52 -18.53 0.87
N GLY A 299 12.85 -17.38 1.01
CA GLY A 299 11.61 -17.08 0.29
C GLY A 299 11.81 -17.06 -1.22
N LEU A 300 12.91 -16.48 -1.69
CA LEU A 300 13.25 -16.41 -3.11
C LEU A 300 13.45 -17.82 -3.71
N ILE A 301 14.20 -18.70 -3.02
CA ILE A 301 14.38 -20.09 -3.45
C ILE A 301 13.04 -20.83 -3.48
N CYS A 302 12.23 -20.72 -2.43
CA CYS A 302 10.91 -21.35 -2.37
C CYS A 302 10.00 -20.87 -3.51
N PHE A 303 10.03 -19.57 -3.83
CA PHE A 303 9.22 -19.02 -4.91
C PHE A 303 9.73 -19.44 -6.29
N VAL A 304 11.03 -19.50 -6.51
CA VAL A 304 11.63 -20.03 -7.76
C VAL A 304 11.28 -21.51 -7.94
N VAL A 305 11.37 -22.32 -6.88
CA VAL A 305 10.92 -23.72 -6.91
C VAL A 305 9.44 -23.80 -7.27
N PHE A 306 8.61 -22.95 -6.70
CA PHE A 306 7.19 -22.87 -7.04
C PHE A 306 6.98 -22.55 -8.53
N LEU A 307 7.66 -21.53 -9.10
CA LEU A 307 7.56 -21.18 -10.52
C LEU A 307 8.02 -22.32 -11.43
N PHE A 308 9.09 -23.03 -11.03
CA PHE A 308 9.57 -24.20 -11.76
C PHE A 308 8.55 -25.36 -11.76
N GLN A 309 7.92 -25.64 -10.62
CA GLN A 309 6.87 -26.65 -10.53
C GLN A 309 5.62 -26.26 -11.35
N LEU A 310 5.25 -24.99 -11.32
CA LEU A 310 4.16 -24.44 -12.15
C LEU A 310 4.44 -24.69 -13.63
N TRP A 311 5.63 -24.34 -14.09
CA TRP A 311 6.07 -24.60 -15.47
C TRP A 311 6.01 -26.09 -15.80
N LYS A 312 6.60 -26.95 -14.98
CA LYS A 312 6.66 -28.39 -15.19
C LYS A 312 5.27 -29.04 -15.30
N GLU A 313 4.32 -28.60 -14.47
CA GLU A 313 2.95 -29.16 -14.49
C GLU A 313 2.13 -28.66 -15.70
N TRP A 314 2.40 -27.46 -16.19
CA TRP A 314 1.58 -26.80 -17.19
C TRP A 314 2.18 -26.81 -18.61
N ALA A 315 3.43 -27.19 -18.76
CA ALA A 315 4.14 -27.18 -20.05
C ALA A 315 3.51 -28.08 -21.14
N ASN A 316 2.80 -29.13 -20.75
CA ASN A 316 2.28 -30.14 -21.69
C ASN A 316 1.03 -29.71 -22.47
N HIS A 317 0.37 -28.60 -22.08
CA HIS A 317 -0.82 -28.12 -22.76
C HIS A 317 -0.63 -26.65 -23.22
N PRO A 318 -0.92 -26.32 -24.47
CA PRO A 318 -0.56 -25.00 -25.02
C PRO A 318 -1.17 -23.81 -24.26
N VAL A 319 -2.40 -23.94 -23.76
CA VAL A 319 -3.08 -22.86 -23.03
C VAL A 319 -2.47 -22.68 -21.64
N THR A 320 -2.28 -23.76 -20.88
CA THR A 320 -1.70 -23.69 -19.55
C THR A 320 -0.22 -23.32 -19.59
N SER A 321 0.54 -23.78 -20.61
CA SER A 321 1.93 -23.37 -20.80
C SER A 321 2.05 -21.86 -21.06
N LEU A 322 1.17 -21.29 -21.92
CA LEU A 322 1.12 -19.85 -22.13
C LEU A 322 0.77 -19.11 -20.85
N GLN A 323 -0.18 -19.58 -20.06
CA GLN A 323 -0.51 -18.99 -18.75
C GLN A 323 0.66 -19.02 -17.77
N ALA A 324 1.40 -20.15 -17.72
CA ALA A 324 2.60 -20.26 -16.87
C ALA A 324 3.68 -19.25 -17.30
N ILE A 325 3.95 -19.15 -18.62
CA ILE A 325 4.90 -18.17 -19.16
C ILE A 325 4.49 -16.74 -18.80
N LEU A 326 3.24 -16.38 -19.06
CA LEU A 326 2.73 -15.02 -18.76
C LEU A 326 2.81 -14.73 -17.27
N TYR A 327 2.46 -15.68 -16.41
CA TYR A 327 2.56 -15.51 -14.97
C TYR A 327 4.01 -15.34 -14.51
N ILE A 328 4.94 -16.15 -15.01
CA ILE A 328 6.38 -16.02 -14.70
C ILE A 328 6.87 -14.63 -15.12
N ILE A 329 6.58 -14.20 -16.35
CA ILE A 329 6.99 -12.88 -16.86
C ILE A 329 6.42 -11.76 -15.97
N LEU A 330 5.13 -11.81 -15.65
CA LEU A 330 4.49 -10.79 -14.81
C LEU A 330 5.07 -10.79 -13.38
N SER A 331 5.37 -11.97 -12.82
CA SER A 331 6.02 -12.07 -11.50
C SER A 331 7.42 -11.43 -11.44
N LEU A 332 8.11 -11.38 -12.59
CA LEU A 332 9.44 -10.79 -12.73
C LEU A 332 9.40 -9.29 -13.00
N LEU A 333 8.35 -8.79 -13.66
CA LEU A 333 8.32 -7.43 -14.22
C LEU A 333 7.32 -6.49 -13.57
N VAL A 334 6.29 -7.02 -12.89
CA VAL A 334 5.17 -6.24 -12.38
C VAL A 334 5.21 -6.19 -10.85
N PRO A 335 4.96 -5.02 -10.24
CA PRO A 335 4.80 -4.92 -8.79
C PRO A 335 3.79 -5.93 -8.25
N PRO A 336 3.96 -6.42 -7.03
CA PRO A 336 3.03 -7.36 -6.45
C PRO A 336 1.65 -6.73 -6.31
N THR A 337 0.65 -7.36 -6.92
CA THR A 337 -0.76 -7.02 -6.76
C THR A 337 -1.51 -8.23 -6.22
N PHE A 338 -2.59 -7.98 -5.49
CA PHE A 338 -3.44 -9.06 -5.00
C PHE A 338 -3.96 -9.94 -6.14
N ILE A 339 -4.33 -9.31 -7.25
CA ILE A 339 -4.85 -9.99 -8.43
C ILE A 339 -3.84 -10.96 -9.04
N LEU A 340 -2.55 -10.60 -9.08
CA LEU A 340 -1.50 -11.48 -9.61
C LEU A 340 -1.42 -12.79 -8.83
N VAL A 341 -1.46 -12.73 -7.50
CA VAL A 341 -1.45 -13.93 -6.64
C VAL A 341 -2.78 -14.68 -6.74
N TYR A 342 -3.88 -13.97 -6.73
CA TYR A 342 -5.21 -14.55 -6.69
C TYR A 342 -5.58 -15.32 -7.97
N ILE A 343 -5.33 -14.73 -9.14
CA ILE A 343 -5.64 -15.37 -10.44
C ILE A 343 -4.88 -16.68 -10.62
N LEU A 344 -3.63 -16.73 -10.17
CA LEU A 344 -2.88 -17.96 -10.20
C LEU A 344 -3.54 -19.07 -9.37
N ILE A 345 -4.01 -18.73 -8.16
CA ILE A 345 -4.72 -19.69 -7.30
C ILE A 345 -5.96 -20.22 -8.01
N LEU A 346 -6.72 -19.36 -8.70
CA LEU A 346 -7.89 -19.78 -9.46
C LEU A 346 -7.53 -20.69 -10.65
N PHE A 347 -6.42 -20.44 -11.31
CA PHE A 347 -5.95 -21.27 -12.41
C PHE A 347 -5.56 -22.65 -11.92
N ILE A 348 -4.78 -22.75 -10.85
CA ILE A 348 -4.40 -24.03 -10.23
C ILE A 348 -5.66 -24.76 -9.73
N LEU A 349 -6.59 -24.07 -9.08
CA LEU A 349 -7.84 -24.62 -8.57
C LEU A 349 -8.72 -25.20 -9.70
N SER A 350 -8.73 -24.56 -10.86
CA SER A 350 -9.50 -25.00 -12.04
C SER A 350 -8.79 -26.04 -12.89
N SER A 351 -7.51 -26.35 -12.61
CA SER A 351 -6.72 -27.35 -13.34
C SER A 351 -7.12 -28.79 -12.96
N ASP A 352 -6.92 -29.70 -13.91
CA ASP A 352 -7.17 -31.14 -13.72
C ASP A 352 -5.91 -31.94 -13.36
N SER A 353 -4.75 -31.29 -13.28
CA SER A 353 -3.44 -31.91 -13.05
C SER A 353 -3.17 -32.36 -11.60
N GLN A 354 -4.11 -32.16 -10.69
CA GLN A 354 -3.90 -32.41 -9.27
C GLN A 354 -4.19 -33.85 -8.88
N ARG A 355 -3.26 -34.47 -8.15
CA ARG A 355 -3.46 -35.78 -7.51
C ARG A 355 -4.23 -35.61 -6.21
N GLU A 356 -5.18 -36.51 -5.94
CA GLU A 356 -5.94 -36.52 -4.68
C GLU A 356 -5.42 -37.61 -3.74
N ILE A 357 -5.05 -37.20 -2.52
CA ILE A 357 -4.69 -38.13 -1.44
C ILE A 357 -5.92 -38.28 -0.56
N ARG A 358 -6.38 -39.51 -0.33
CA ARG A 358 -7.50 -39.80 0.56
C ARG A 358 -7.04 -39.76 2.01
N VAL A 359 -7.71 -38.96 2.80
CA VAL A 359 -7.59 -38.91 4.26
C VAL A 359 -8.80 -39.66 4.83
N THR A 360 -8.54 -40.84 5.35
CA THR A 360 -9.56 -41.67 6.01
C THR A 360 -9.30 -41.66 7.50
N THR A 361 -10.27 -41.28 8.28
CA THR A 361 -10.18 -41.21 9.75
C THR A 361 -11.36 -41.93 10.39
N LYS A 362 -11.07 -42.73 11.44
CA LYS A 362 -12.09 -43.46 12.17
C LYS A 362 -12.10 -43.03 13.65
N GLY A 363 -13.25 -43.18 14.29
CA GLY A 363 -13.41 -42.96 15.72
C GLY A 363 -13.00 -41.56 16.20
N LEU A 364 -12.25 -41.50 17.30
CA LEU A 364 -11.84 -40.26 17.98
C LEU A 364 -10.97 -39.36 17.11
N GLY A 365 -10.10 -39.93 16.27
CA GLY A 365 -9.17 -39.15 15.41
C GLY A 365 -9.90 -38.17 14.47
N ARG A 366 -11.07 -38.57 13.94
CA ARG A 366 -11.92 -37.70 13.12
C ARG A 366 -12.38 -36.46 13.87
N PHE A 367 -12.84 -36.65 15.11
CA PHE A 367 -13.32 -35.56 15.94
C PHE A 367 -12.20 -34.62 16.39
N LEU A 368 -11.02 -35.16 16.72
CA LEU A 368 -9.85 -34.36 17.09
C LEU A 368 -9.38 -33.46 15.96
N ILE A 369 -9.23 -33.99 14.73
CA ILE A 369 -8.85 -33.20 13.55
C ILE A 369 -9.90 -32.12 13.28
N ALA A 370 -11.18 -32.49 13.32
CA ALA A 370 -12.24 -31.55 13.07
C ALA A 370 -12.33 -30.46 14.15
N PHE A 371 -12.14 -30.82 15.42
CA PHE A 371 -12.10 -29.86 16.52
C PHE A 371 -10.94 -28.86 16.33
N PHE A 372 -9.74 -29.36 16.03
CA PHE A 372 -8.57 -28.50 15.81
C PHE A 372 -8.77 -27.53 14.63
N LEU A 373 -9.23 -28.04 13.47
CA LEU A 373 -9.47 -27.19 12.29
C LEU A 373 -10.63 -26.21 12.53
N SER A 374 -11.69 -26.61 13.23
CA SER A 374 -12.79 -25.70 13.58
C SER A 374 -12.33 -24.60 14.53
N SER A 375 -11.46 -24.93 15.50
CA SER A 375 -10.88 -23.94 16.41
C SER A 375 -10.03 -22.91 15.66
N ILE A 376 -9.16 -23.36 14.74
CA ILE A 376 -8.40 -22.46 13.87
C ILE A 376 -9.33 -21.57 13.06
N THR A 377 -10.40 -22.14 12.50
CA THR A 377 -11.35 -21.38 11.68
C THR A 377 -12.07 -20.32 12.51
N LEU A 378 -12.53 -20.65 13.71
CA LEU A 378 -13.21 -19.69 14.60
C LEU A 378 -12.26 -18.56 15.03
N LEU A 379 -11.01 -18.88 15.37
CA LEU A 379 -9.98 -17.88 15.67
C LEU A 379 -9.69 -16.99 14.46
N GLY A 380 -9.62 -17.58 13.26
CA GLY A 380 -9.42 -16.84 12.01
C GLY A 380 -10.58 -15.89 11.71
N ILE A 381 -11.83 -16.34 11.86
CA ILE A 381 -13.03 -15.50 11.67
C ILE A 381 -13.03 -14.35 12.69
N PHE A 382 -12.75 -14.65 13.96
CA PHE A 382 -12.71 -13.64 15.02
C PHE A 382 -11.61 -12.59 14.77
N GLY A 383 -10.39 -13.03 14.38
CA GLY A 383 -9.28 -12.15 14.05
C GLY A 383 -9.58 -11.27 12.84
N LEU A 384 -10.12 -11.86 11.77
CA LEU A 384 -10.52 -11.15 10.56
C LEU A 384 -11.62 -10.10 10.87
N PHE A 385 -12.62 -10.47 11.66
CA PHE A 385 -13.69 -9.55 12.07
C PHE A 385 -13.15 -8.36 12.86
N ARG A 386 -12.27 -8.60 13.84
CA ARG A 386 -11.64 -7.53 14.62
C ARG A 386 -10.81 -6.60 13.74
N TRP A 387 -9.98 -7.17 12.86
CA TRP A 387 -9.15 -6.40 11.96
C TRP A 387 -10.01 -5.53 11.03
N TYR A 388 -11.02 -6.11 10.39
CA TYR A 388 -11.91 -5.39 9.47
C TYR A 388 -12.75 -4.32 10.17
N LYS A 389 -13.21 -4.60 11.41
CA LYS A 389 -13.92 -3.59 12.23
C LYS A 389 -13.01 -2.38 12.50
N GLY A 390 -11.74 -2.59 12.83
CA GLY A 390 -10.77 -1.52 13.04
C GLY A 390 -10.57 -0.63 11.81
N GLU A 391 -10.38 -1.23 10.62
CA GLU A 391 -10.25 -0.50 9.35
C GLU A 391 -11.51 0.31 9.02
N ARG A 392 -12.70 -0.26 9.28
CA ARG A 392 -13.97 0.44 9.09
C ARG A 392 -14.14 1.63 10.04
N LEU A 393 -13.80 1.47 11.31
CA LEU A 393 -13.85 2.55 12.30
C LEU A 393 -12.91 3.70 11.91
N LEU A 394 -11.71 3.37 11.46
CA LEU A 394 -10.78 4.39 10.96
C LEU A 394 -11.35 5.12 9.74
N PHE A 395 -11.96 4.41 8.80
CA PHE A 395 -12.62 5.03 7.64
C PHE A 395 -13.75 5.99 8.07
N GLN A 396 -14.63 5.55 8.95
CA GLN A 396 -15.70 6.39 9.51
C GLN A 396 -15.16 7.62 10.24
N SER A 397 -13.99 7.50 10.88
CA SER A 397 -13.35 8.65 11.51
C SER A 397 -12.86 9.68 10.49
N LEU A 398 -12.41 9.23 9.31
CA LEU A 398 -12.00 10.15 8.24
C LEU A 398 -13.21 10.87 7.62
N GLU A 399 -14.33 10.18 7.45
CA GLU A 399 -15.59 10.80 7.02
C GLU A 399 -16.04 11.87 8.04
N SER A 400 -16.04 11.53 9.34
CA SER A 400 -16.36 12.47 10.40
C SER A 400 -15.41 13.68 10.45
N ALA A 401 -14.13 13.49 10.13
CA ALA A 401 -13.16 14.58 10.03
C ALA A 401 -13.45 15.51 8.84
N GLN A 402 -13.88 14.96 7.70
CA GLN A 402 -14.30 15.76 6.54
C GLN A 402 -15.55 16.61 6.84
N ASP A 403 -16.45 16.08 7.66
CA ASP A 403 -17.63 16.82 8.15
C ASP A 403 -17.30 17.87 9.24
N GLY A 404 -16.03 18.01 9.63
CA GLY A 404 -15.57 18.94 10.65
C GLY A 404 -15.86 18.51 12.09
N ASN A 405 -16.30 17.26 12.32
CA ASN A 405 -16.65 16.76 13.66
C ASN A 405 -15.44 16.09 14.34
N GLY A 406 -14.52 16.92 14.86
CA GLY A 406 -13.29 16.45 15.50
C GLY A 406 -13.53 15.56 16.72
N SER A 407 -14.55 15.81 17.54
CA SER A 407 -14.88 14.99 18.71
C SER A 407 -15.30 13.57 18.31
N GLN A 408 -16.18 13.46 17.32
CA GLN A 408 -16.61 12.14 16.81
C GLN A 408 -15.45 11.41 16.13
N THR A 409 -14.60 12.13 15.39
CA THR A 409 -13.36 11.61 14.81
C THR A 409 -12.50 10.95 15.87
N PHE A 410 -12.25 11.63 16.97
CA PHE A 410 -11.43 11.13 18.07
C PHE A 410 -12.02 9.86 18.71
N ILE A 411 -13.35 9.85 18.99
CA ILE A 411 -14.04 8.69 19.57
C ILE A 411 -13.89 7.47 18.67
N LEU A 412 -14.14 7.61 17.36
CA LEU A 412 -14.04 6.51 16.40
C LEU A 412 -12.62 5.95 16.28
N GLN A 413 -11.61 6.83 16.33
CA GLN A 413 -10.20 6.43 16.32
C GLN A 413 -9.79 5.70 17.60
N GLU A 414 -10.27 6.13 18.77
CA GLU A 414 -10.06 5.40 20.03
C GLU A 414 -10.69 4.01 20.00
N GLU A 415 -11.90 3.88 19.44
CA GLU A 415 -12.51 2.55 19.24
C GLU A 415 -11.73 1.67 18.27
N ALA A 416 -11.14 2.26 17.22
CA ALA A 416 -10.26 1.53 16.30
C ALA A 416 -9.03 0.98 17.03
N VAL A 417 -8.36 1.79 17.86
CA VAL A 417 -7.22 1.36 18.70
C VAL A 417 -7.63 0.24 19.66
N LYS A 418 -8.77 0.36 20.35
CA LYS A 418 -9.28 -0.71 21.24
C LYS A 418 -9.55 -2.02 20.47
N THR A 419 -9.98 -1.90 19.23
CA THR A 419 -10.29 -3.06 18.39
C THR A 419 -9.02 -3.73 17.87
N ASN A 420 -8.00 -2.97 17.46
CA ASN A 420 -6.70 -3.48 17.01
C ASN A 420 -5.53 -2.65 17.59
N PRO A 421 -5.13 -2.91 18.83
CA PRO A 421 -4.10 -2.13 19.52
C PRO A 421 -2.67 -2.36 18.98
N MET A 422 -2.47 -3.29 18.05
CA MET A 422 -1.17 -3.57 17.45
C MET A 422 -0.95 -2.85 16.11
N ASN A 423 -1.92 -2.02 15.67
CA ASN A 423 -1.79 -1.25 14.43
C ASN A 423 -1.20 0.14 14.74
N PRO A 424 0.06 0.43 14.32
CA PRO A 424 0.71 1.71 14.61
C PRO A 424 0.01 2.91 13.97
N SER A 425 -0.65 2.72 12.81
CA SER A 425 -1.38 3.79 12.13
C SER A 425 -2.57 4.30 12.94
N PHE A 426 -3.25 3.42 13.69
CA PHE A 426 -4.39 3.82 14.52
C PHE A 426 -3.93 4.71 15.68
N HIS A 427 -2.82 4.35 16.33
CA HIS A 427 -2.20 5.17 17.38
C HIS A 427 -1.77 6.54 16.85
N MET A 428 -1.17 6.58 15.65
CA MET A 428 -0.80 7.85 15.01
C MET A 428 -2.00 8.73 14.72
N SER A 429 -3.11 8.16 14.26
CA SER A 429 -4.35 8.91 13.98
C SER A 429 -4.92 9.53 15.26
N VAL A 430 -5.01 8.76 16.35
CA VAL A 430 -5.46 9.30 17.67
C VAL A 430 -4.54 10.41 18.14
N SER A 431 -3.23 10.21 18.03
CA SER A 431 -2.22 11.22 18.43
C SER A 431 -2.41 12.54 17.69
N GLN A 432 -2.55 12.50 16.36
CA GLN A 432 -2.72 13.69 15.53
C GLN A 432 -4.05 14.40 15.81
N THR A 433 -5.15 13.66 15.94
CA THR A 433 -6.46 14.23 16.24
C THR A 433 -6.51 14.85 17.64
N ALA A 434 -5.89 14.21 18.64
CA ALA A 434 -5.78 14.77 19.98
C ALA A 434 -5.00 16.10 19.98
N LEU A 435 -3.90 16.18 19.22
CA LEU A 435 -3.14 17.43 19.05
C LEU A 435 -3.99 18.52 18.41
N LEU A 436 -4.67 18.22 17.28
CA LEU A 436 -5.53 19.17 16.59
C LEU A 436 -6.69 19.69 17.48
N LEU A 437 -7.28 18.82 18.30
CA LEU A 437 -8.30 19.22 19.27
C LEU A 437 -7.71 20.14 20.37
N ALA A 438 -6.50 19.85 20.83
CA ALA A 438 -5.79 20.68 21.79
C ALA A 438 -5.46 22.07 21.20
N GLU A 439 -4.97 22.13 19.97
CA GLU A 439 -4.70 23.38 19.24
C GLU A 439 -5.98 24.20 19.03
N ASN A 440 -7.06 23.58 18.59
CA ASN A 440 -8.36 24.22 18.41
C ASN A 440 -8.90 24.80 19.73
N LEU A 441 -8.72 24.11 20.85
CA LEU A 441 -9.13 24.58 22.16
C LEU A 441 -8.39 25.87 22.55
N VAL A 442 -7.09 25.92 22.28
CA VAL A 442 -6.24 27.10 22.57
C VAL A 442 -6.55 28.24 21.60
N GLN A 443 -6.76 27.96 20.31
CA GLN A 443 -7.04 28.98 19.29
C GLN A 443 -8.38 29.66 19.49
N ASN A 444 -9.41 28.91 19.90
CA ASN A 444 -10.77 29.40 20.11
C ASN A 444 -11.01 29.99 21.51
N ALA A 445 -10.02 29.87 22.41
CA ALA A 445 -10.13 30.46 23.75
C ALA A 445 -10.20 32.00 23.69
N PRO A 446 -11.05 32.64 24.53
CA PRO A 446 -11.02 34.10 24.71
C PRO A 446 -9.60 34.55 25.06
N ARG A 447 -9.22 35.73 24.62
CA ARG A 447 -7.89 36.28 24.93
C ARG A 447 -7.98 37.29 26.08
N ASP A 448 -6.96 37.30 26.93
CA ASP A 448 -6.79 38.33 27.97
C ASP A 448 -6.26 39.64 27.38
N ASP A 449 -6.14 40.67 28.22
CA ASP A 449 -5.65 42.00 27.83
C ASP A 449 -4.22 41.98 27.25
N ASN A 450 -3.47 40.92 27.50
CA ASN A 450 -2.12 40.68 26.97
C ASN A 450 -2.11 39.75 25.72
N GLY A 451 -3.29 39.44 25.18
CA GLY A 451 -3.43 38.58 24.00
C GLY A 451 -3.21 37.10 24.26
N LYS A 452 -3.07 36.66 25.53
CA LYS A 452 -2.90 35.24 25.88
C LYS A 452 -4.26 34.54 25.97
N PRO A 453 -4.35 33.24 25.60
CA PRO A 453 -5.59 32.49 25.70
C PRO A 453 -5.98 32.32 27.19
N LYS A 454 -7.23 32.75 27.52
CA LYS A 454 -7.83 32.60 28.84
C LYS A 454 -8.68 31.34 28.88
N LEU A 455 -8.10 30.22 29.35
CA LEU A 455 -8.78 28.94 29.47
C LEU A 455 -9.47 28.82 30.83
N SER A 456 -10.68 28.22 30.86
CA SER A 456 -11.32 27.80 32.11
C SER A 456 -10.53 26.64 32.74
N ASP A 457 -10.77 26.32 34.01
CA ASP A 457 -10.06 25.19 34.65
C ASP A 457 -10.47 23.83 34.06
N GLU A 458 -11.68 23.72 33.54
CA GLU A 458 -12.14 22.57 32.79
C GLU A 458 -11.37 22.45 31.46
N ASP A 459 -11.23 23.55 30.71
CA ASP A 459 -10.46 23.58 29.45
C ASP A 459 -8.98 23.28 29.66
N LYS A 460 -8.36 23.77 30.72
CA LYS A 460 -6.98 23.43 31.09
C LYS A 460 -6.80 21.94 31.36
N THR A 461 -7.78 21.35 32.05
CA THR A 461 -7.78 19.90 32.32
C THR A 461 -7.94 19.11 31.04
N LEU A 462 -8.88 19.51 30.17
CA LEU A 462 -9.09 18.89 28.86
C LEU A 462 -7.86 19.02 27.97
N LEU A 463 -7.26 20.22 27.89
CA LEU A 463 -6.02 20.47 27.16
C LEU A 463 -4.90 19.54 27.62
N THR A 464 -4.69 19.44 28.94
CA THR A 464 -3.67 18.57 29.52
C THR A 464 -3.89 17.10 29.15
N ASN A 465 -5.14 16.65 29.21
CA ASN A 465 -5.49 15.28 28.84
C ASN A 465 -5.26 15.00 27.34
N LEU A 466 -5.65 15.92 26.46
CA LEU A 466 -5.45 15.80 25.01
C LEU A 466 -3.95 15.77 24.66
N VAL A 467 -3.16 16.66 25.24
CA VAL A 467 -1.70 16.72 25.04
C VAL A 467 -1.03 15.41 25.51
N ASN A 468 -1.36 14.97 26.73
CA ASN A 468 -0.82 13.72 27.25
C ASN A 468 -1.21 12.52 26.38
N ARG A 469 -2.46 12.49 25.92
CA ARG A 469 -2.95 11.42 25.04
C ARG A 469 -2.22 11.44 23.71
N SER A 470 -2.04 12.60 23.08
CA SER A 470 -1.29 12.75 21.85
C SER A 470 0.14 12.19 21.95
N ILE A 471 0.87 12.58 23.00
CA ILE A 471 2.25 12.11 23.21
C ILE A 471 2.29 10.59 23.50
N GLN A 472 1.39 10.07 24.32
CA GLN A 472 1.33 8.64 24.64
C GLN A 472 1.08 7.79 23.40
N GLU A 473 0.10 8.17 22.57
CA GLU A 473 -0.25 7.45 21.37
C GLU A 473 0.85 7.51 20.31
N ALA A 474 1.51 8.67 20.14
CA ALA A 474 2.68 8.76 19.26
C ALA A 474 3.83 7.82 19.72
N LYS A 475 4.11 7.75 21.02
CA LYS A 475 5.12 6.84 21.58
C LYS A 475 4.74 5.37 21.40
N LEU A 476 3.46 5.02 21.58
CA LEU A 476 2.97 3.65 21.31
C LEU A 476 3.13 3.27 19.85
N GLY A 477 2.80 4.17 18.90
CA GLY A 477 3.02 3.93 17.49
C GLY A 477 4.49 3.68 17.14
N ILE A 478 5.42 4.43 17.72
CA ILE A 478 6.87 4.19 17.57
C ILE A 478 7.26 2.84 18.17
N THR A 479 6.74 2.50 19.35
CA THR A 479 7.04 1.20 19.97
C THR A 479 6.60 0.03 19.11
N LEU A 480 5.51 0.19 18.36
CA LEU A 480 4.99 -0.85 17.46
C LEU A 480 5.73 -0.90 16.11
N SER A 481 6.28 0.22 15.62
CA SER A 481 6.99 0.31 14.34
C SER A 481 8.17 1.29 14.43
N PRO A 482 9.26 0.93 15.14
CA PRO A 482 10.38 1.84 15.43
C PRO A 482 11.24 2.19 14.21
N GLY A 483 11.20 1.38 13.15
CA GLY A 483 11.89 1.60 11.88
C GLY A 483 11.10 2.48 10.90
N ASN A 484 9.85 2.78 11.18
CA ASN A 484 9.02 3.58 10.28
C ASN A 484 9.29 5.08 10.50
N VAL A 485 9.82 5.75 9.51
CA VAL A 485 10.12 7.19 9.55
C VAL A 485 8.90 8.04 9.88
N HIS A 486 7.72 7.66 9.37
CA HIS A 486 6.49 8.44 9.57
C HIS A 486 6.05 8.50 11.04
N THR A 487 6.34 7.47 11.84
CA THR A 487 6.02 7.48 13.28
C THR A 487 6.88 8.51 14.02
N TRP A 488 8.16 8.63 13.67
CA TRP A 488 9.06 9.62 14.26
C TRP A 488 8.75 11.05 13.80
N VAL A 489 8.41 11.24 12.53
CA VAL A 489 7.96 12.55 12.01
C VAL A 489 6.67 12.98 12.69
N SER A 490 5.72 12.06 12.90
CA SER A 490 4.48 12.36 13.63
C SER A 490 4.77 12.79 15.07
N LEU A 491 5.66 12.10 15.79
CA LEU A 491 6.06 12.52 17.13
C LEU A 491 6.77 13.89 17.12
N ALA A 492 7.65 14.16 16.13
CA ALA A 492 8.29 15.45 15.95
C ALA A 492 7.26 16.58 15.80
N ARG A 493 6.25 16.36 14.94
CA ARG A 493 5.15 17.33 14.74
C ARG A 493 4.28 17.54 15.98
N VAL A 494 4.02 16.48 16.76
CA VAL A 494 3.34 16.59 18.04
C VAL A 494 4.12 17.51 18.98
N TYR A 495 5.41 17.28 19.17
CA TYR A 495 6.22 18.15 20.02
C TYR A 495 6.40 19.55 19.43
N GLN A 496 6.47 19.71 18.11
CA GLN A 496 6.51 21.01 17.44
C GLN A 496 5.24 21.83 17.71
N GLY A 497 4.04 21.23 17.63
CA GLY A 497 2.78 21.88 17.99
C GLY A 497 2.68 22.27 19.48
N LEU A 498 3.50 21.64 20.33
CA LEU A 498 3.56 21.92 21.77
C LEU A 498 4.63 22.94 22.16
N VAL A 499 5.39 23.48 21.20
CA VAL A 499 6.39 24.53 21.47
C VAL A 499 5.73 25.75 22.09
N GLY A 500 6.25 26.19 23.24
CA GLY A 500 5.67 27.26 24.04
C GLY A 500 4.50 26.86 24.97
N ILE A 501 4.00 25.62 24.86
CA ILE A 501 2.94 25.07 25.72
C ILE A 501 3.53 24.06 26.71
N ALA A 502 4.33 23.10 26.22
CA ALA A 502 4.96 22.07 27.06
C ALA A 502 6.47 22.31 27.19
N LYS A 503 7.00 22.03 28.38
CA LYS A 503 8.42 22.18 28.65
C LYS A 503 9.26 21.21 27.79
N ASP A 504 10.41 21.68 27.30
CA ASP A 504 11.38 20.93 26.51
C ASP A 504 10.82 20.32 25.21
N SER A 505 9.65 20.79 24.74
CA SER A 505 9.00 20.27 23.52
C SER A 505 9.82 20.53 22.25
N ASP A 506 10.53 21.65 22.16
CA ASP A 506 11.48 21.98 21.10
C ASP A 506 12.61 20.94 21.02
N THR A 507 13.21 20.60 22.16
CA THR A 507 14.29 19.60 22.26
C THR A 507 13.81 18.22 21.83
N TRP A 508 12.60 17.81 22.25
CA TRP A 508 12.02 16.52 21.84
C TRP A 508 11.62 16.49 20.37
N ALA A 509 11.13 17.62 19.82
CA ALA A 509 10.85 17.73 18.39
C ALA A 509 12.13 17.55 17.56
N ILE A 510 13.20 18.28 17.90
CA ILE A 510 14.51 18.18 17.23
C ILE A 510 15.06 16.75 17.33
N ALA A 511 15.04 16.13 18.52
CA ALA A 511 15.50 14.76 18.71
C ALA A 511 14.70 13.74 17.87
N SER A 512 13.39 13.96 17.72
CA SER A 512 12.53 13.10 16.91
C SER A 512 12.86 13.23 15.41
N TYR A 513 13.09 14.45 14.90
CA TYR A 513 13.59 14.65 13.52
C TYR A 513 14.96 14.03 13.29
N GLN A 514 15.90 14.11 14.27
CA GLN A 514 17.20 13.45 14.17
C GLN A 514 17.07 11.93 14.03
N LYS A 515 16.11 11.30 14.72
CA LYS A 515 15.80 9.88 14.53
C LYS A 515 15.21 9.61 13.15
N ALA A 516 14.33 10.49 12.65
CA ALA A 516 13.78 10.38 11.30
C ALA A 516 14.88 10.45 10.21
N PHE A 517 15.91 11.29 10.37
CA PHE A 517 17.06 11.34 9.45
C PHE A 517 17.84 10.03 9.37
N VAL A 518 17.98 9.31 10.50
CA VAL A 518 18.64 8.00 10.49
C VAL A 518 17.83 6.98 9.66
N LEU A 519 16.50 7.10 9.64
CA LEU A 519 15.59 6.17 8.96
C LEU A 519 15.31 6.54 7.49
N ASP A 520 15.49 7.82 7.13
CA ASP A 520 15.34 8.31 5.74
C ASP A 520 16.37 9.39 5.44
N PRO A 521 17.67 9.03 5.31
CA PRO A 521 18.78 9.98 5.25
C PRO A 521 18.82 10.80 3.97
N THR A 522 18.07 10.43 2.96
CA THR A 522 18.04 11.13 1.66
C THR A 522 16.79 11.99 1.46
N ASN A 523 15.94 12.13 2.48
CA ASN A 523 14.67 12.83 2.37
C ASN A 523 14.83 14.35 2.57
N PRO A 524 14.68 15.18 1.51
CA PRO A 524 14.80 16.63 1.64
C PRO A 524 13.68 17.27 2.47
N VAL A 525 12.51 16.61 2.59
CA VAL A 525 11.36 17.12 3.34
C VAL A 525 11.66 17.18 4.83
N LEU A 526 12.42 16.21 5.36
CA LEU A 526 12.77 16.19 6.78
C LEU A 526 13.64 17.41 7.16
N HIS A 527 14.56 17.79 6.29
CA HIS A 527 15.38 18.98 6.46
C HIS A 527 14.54 20.26 6.34
N LEU A 528 13.57 20.27 5.42
CA LEU A 528 12.63 21.39 5.31
C LEU A 528 11.79 21.55 6.58
N ASP A 529 11.24 20.46 7.11
CA ASP A 529 10.41 20.47 8.32
C ASP A 529 11.23 20.92 9.56
N LEU A 530 12.44 20.40 9.74
CA LEU A 530 13.33 20.81 10.85
C LEU A 530 13.78 22.27 10.70
N GLY A 531 14.09 22.71 9.49
CA GLY A 531 14.41 24.11 9.20
C GLY A 531 13.24 25.03 9.58
N GLY A 532 12.00 24.64 9.25
CA GLY A 532 10.78 25.35 9.67
C GLY A 532 10.62 25.42 11.18
N LEU A 533 10.95 24.34 11.91
CA LEU A 533 10.96 24.35 13.38
C LEU A 533 12.02 25.35 13.90
N TYR A 534 13.24 25.34 13.39
CA TYR A 534 14.27 26.30 13.81
C TYR A 534 13.87 27.75 13.50
N MET A 535 13.20 28.01 12.39
CA MET A 535 12.62 29.32 12.07
C MET A 535 11.63 29.77 13.14
N SER A 536 10.71 28.90 13.55
CA SER A 536 9.70 29.22 14.60
C SER A 536 10.34 29.46 15.97
N LEU A 537 11.52 28.88 16.23
CA LEU A 537 12.30 29.08 17.44
C LEU A 537 13.23 30.32 17.37
N GLY A 538 13.22 31.08 16.27
CA GLY A 538 14.12 32.21 16.06
C GLY A 538 15.59 31.83 15.81
N ARG A 539 15.88 30.55 15.52
CA ARG A 539 17.22 30.00 15.24
C ARG A 539 17.53 30.02 13.76
N GLN A 540 17.64 31.23 13.17
CA GLN A 540 17.74 31.44 11.73
C GLN A 540 18.95 30.77 11.08
N GLU A 541 20.12 30.77 11.76
CA GLU A 541 21.31 30.13 11.22
C GLU A 541 21.17 28.60 11.12
N ASP A 542 20.58 27.97 12.13
CA ASP A 542 20.33 26.53 12.12
C ASP A 542 19.27 26.19 11.06
N ALA A 543 18.23 27.01 10.91
CA ALA A 543 17.25 26.86 9.85
C ALA A 543 17.89 26.93 8.44
N GLY A 544 18.78 27.91 8.24
CA GLY A 544 19.51 28.06 6.98
C GLY A 544 20.36 26.85 6.64
N LYS A 545 21.06 26.24 7.61
CA LYS A 545 21.83 25.02 7.41
C LYS A 545 20.94 23.86 6.94
N GLU A 546 19.77 23.69 7.58
CA GLU A 546 18.83 22.63 7.20
C GLU A 546 18.26 22.86 5.80
N PHE A 547 17.89 24.08 5.44
CA PHE A 547 17.40 24.38 4.10
C PHE A 547 18.50 24.19 3.01
N ILE A 548 19.77 24.50 3.33
CA ILE A 548 20.89 24.18 2.44
C ILE A 548 21.00 22.67 2.23
N LEU A 549 20.88 21.86 3.28
CA LEU A 549 20.87 20.40 3.15
C LEU A 549 19.68 19.92 2.30
N ALA A 550 18.48 20.49 2.49
CA ALA A 550 17.30 20.14 1.69
C ALA A 550 17.55 20.37 0.18
N VAL A 551 18.09 21.55 -0.22
CA VAL A 551 18.37 21.84 -1.63
C VAL A 551 19.60 21.11 -2.16
N THR A 552 20.53 20.70 -1.29
CA THR A 552 21.65 19.84 -1.67
C THR A 552 21.18 18.41 -2.00
N LEU A 553 20.26 17.88 -1.22
CA LEU A 553 19.62 16.57 -1.47
C LEU A 553 18.71 16.59 -2.69
N LYS A 554 18.05 17.72 -2.96
CA LYS A 554 17.14 17.91 -4.08
C LYS A 554 17.37 19.29 -4.73
N PRO A 555 18.32 19.39 -5.69
CA PRO A 555 18.68 20.67 -6.32
C PRO A 555 17.56 21.42 -7.03
N ASN A 556 16.45 20.76 -7.38
CA ASN A 556 15.25 21.39 -7.94
C ASN A 556 14.11 21.54 -6.90
N TYR A 557 14.45 21.74 -5.61
CA TYR A 557 13.46 21.86 -4.55
C TYR A 557 13.03 23.32 -4.34
N VAL A 558 11.92 23.70 -4.96
CA VAL A 558 11.35 25.05 -4.93
C VAL A 558 11.20 25.57 -3.51
N ASP A 559 10.52 24.79 -2.64
CA ASP A 559 10.25 25.18 -1.24
C ASP A 559 11.54 25.36 -0.43
N GLY A 560 12.58 24.57 -0.71
CA GLY A 560 13.88 24.71 -0.05
C GLY A 560 14.55 26.05 -0.35
N PHE A 561 14.61 26.46 -1.61
CA PHE A 561 15.18 27.76 -1.99
C PHE A 561 14.33 28.93 -1.50
N TYR A 562 13.01 28.80 -1.55
CA TYR A 562 12.11 29.85 -1.05
C TYR A 562 12.28 30.07 0.47
N ASN A 563 12.33 29.00 1.26
CA ASN A 563 12.56 29.10 2.71
C ASN A 563 13.98 29.61 3.03
N LEU A 564 14.97 29.23 2.24
CA LEU A 564 16.32 29.76 2.36
C LEU A 564 16.36 31.29 2.10
N ALA A 565 15.63 31.78 1.11
CA ALA A 565 15.47 33.21 0.87
C ALA A 565 14.84 33.94 2.07
N ASN A 566 13.83 33.32 2.69
CA ASN A 566 13.20 33.87 3.91
C ASN A 566 14.19 33.96 5.09
N VAL A 567 15.07 32.96 5.26
CA VAL A 567 16.14 33.03 6.27
C VAL A 567 17.06 34.20 5.98
N PHE A 568 17.61 34.31 4.77
CA PHE A 568 18.51 35.40 4.40
C PHE A 568 17.85 36.79 4.60
N ARG A 569 16.56 36.91 4.25
CA ARG A 569 15.80 38.13 4.49
C ARG A 569 15.72 38.50 5.99
N GLN A 570 15.49 37.52 6.87
CA GLN A 570 15.40 37.75 8.33
C GLN A 570 16.74 38.15 8.95
N ILE A 571 17.85 37.57 8.47
CA ILE A 571 19.18 37.95 8.97
C ILE A 571 19.73 39.23 8.30
N GLY A 572 19.04 39.77 7.28
CA GLY A 572 19.42 40.99 6.57
C GLY A 572 20.49 40.78 5.49
N ASP A 573 20.68 39.54 5.01
CA ASP A 573 21.55 39.23 3.88
C ASP A 573 20.75 39.30 2.58
N TRP A 574 20.58 40.54 2.08
CA TRP A 574 19.75 40.82 0.90
C TRP A 574 20.27 40.18 -0.37
N ASP A 575 21.61 40.07 -0.51
CA ASP A 575 22.26 39.53 -1.71
C ASP A 575 21.98 38.02 -1.85
N ASN A 576 22.14 37.26 -0.79
CA ASN A 576 21.83 35.85 -0.80
C ASN A 576 20.30 35.59 -0.82
N ALA A 577 19.48 36.47 -0.22
CA ALA A 577 18.02 36.39 -0.37
C ALA A 577 17.57 36.52 -1.83
N LEU A 578 18.14 37.51 -2.57
CA LEU A 578 17.85 37.69 -4.00
C LEU A 578 18.31 36.47 -4.82
N LYS A 579 19.54 35.97 -4.60
CA LYS A 579 20.03 34.75 -5.28
C LYS A 579 19.09 33.57 -5.05
N ALA A 580 18.63 33.34 -3.83
CA ALA A 580 17.73 32.23 -3.51
C ALA A 580 16.37 32.39 -4.19
N LEU A 581 15.78 33.60 -4.25
CA LEU A 581 14.55 33.87 -4.99
C LEU A 581 14.73 33.73 -6.51
N GLU A 582 15.87 34.11 -7.06
CA GLU A 582 16.18 33.88 -8.47
C GLU A 582 16.24 32.39 -8.80
N GLN A 583 16.85 31.57 -7.92
CA GLN A 583 16.83 30.10 -8.06
C GLN A 583 15.39 29.56 -7.98
N THR A 584 14.59 30.06 -7.02
CA THR A 584 13.16 29.71 -6.92
C THR A 584 12.42 30.00 -8.22
N LYS A 585 12.64 31.20 -8.78
CA LYS A 585 12.00 31.65 -10.03
C LYS A 585 12.36 30.79 -11.23
N LEU A 586 13.61 30.28 -11.31
CA LEU A 586 14.04 29.38 -12.38
C LEU A 586 13.36 28.02 -12.34
N LEU A 587 12.88 27.59 -11.17
CA LEU A 587 12.30 26.26 -10.95
C LEU A 587 10.76 26.23 -11.10
N ILE A 588 10.09 27.37 -11.09
CA ILE A 588 8.64 27.46 -11.23
C ILE A 588 8.20 27.69 -12.68
N ALA A 589 6.95 27.37 -12.97
CA ALA A 589 6.39 27.52 -14.31
C ALA A 589 6.28 28.99 -14.71
N LYS A 590 6.79 29.35 -15.89
CA LYS A 590 6.66 30.69 -16.44
C LYS A 590 5.20 31.08 -16.65
N GLY A 591 4.84 32.30 -16.29
CA GLY A 591 3.47 32.80 -16.38
C GLY A 591 2.52 32.32 -15.28
N SER A 592 3.02 31.58 -14.29
CA SER A 592 2.21 31.14 -13.15
C SER A 592 1.96 32.27 -12.14
N THR A 593 0.92 32.10 -11.32
CA THR A 593 0.64 33.02 -10.18
C THR A 593 1.81 33.04 -9.19
N ASP A 594 2.53 31.94 -9.04
CA ASP A 594 3.67 31.83 -8.14
C ASP A 594 4.88 32.60 -8.68
N GLU A 595 5.10 32.61 -10.00
CA GLU A 595 6.14 33.48 -10.60
C GLU A 595 5.86 34.96 -10.31
N ALA A 596 4.60 35.39 -10.43
CA ALA A 596 4.22 36.78 -10.13
C ALA A 596 4.48 37.13 -8.65
N LYS A 597 4.18 36.25 -7.70
CA LYS A 597 4.49 36.42 -6.28
C LYS A 597 5.99 36.54 -6.02
N ILE A 598 6.78 35.60 -6.54
CA ILE A 598 8.24 35.65 -6.39
C ILE A 598 8.81 36.92 -6.98
N GLN A 599 8.30 37.40 -8.13
CA GLN A 599 8.74 38.66 -8.73
C GLN A 599 8.41 39.86 -7.82
N GLN A 600 7.27 39.86 -7.16
CA GLN A 600 6.93 40.92 -6.18
C GLN A 600 7.87 40.89 -4.97
N GLU A 601 8.19 39.70 -4.46
CA GLU A 601 9.15 39.56 -3.34
C GLU A 601 10.58 39.99 -3.73
N ILE A 602 11.02 39.73 -4.94
CA ILE A 602 12.31 40.22 -5.46
C ILE A 602 12.31 41.75 -5.45
N LEU A 603 11.25 42.38 -5.96
CA LEU A 603 11.12 43.87 -5.96
C LEU A 603 11.13 44.41 -4.53
N PHE A 604 10.38 43.80 -3.61
CA PHE A 604 10.36 44.16 -2.21
C PHE A 604 11.75 44.11 -1.56
N ILE A 605 12.53 43.03 -1.78
CA ILE A 605 13.89 42.89 -1.22
C ILE A 605 14.84 43.92 -1.83
N LEU A 606 14.69 44.25 -3.12
CA LEU A 606 15.48 45.29 -3.75
C LEU A 606 15.23 46.67 -3.14
N GLU A 607 13.98 46.96 -2.75
CA GLU A 607 13.61 48.18 -2.05
C GLU A 607 14.14 48.21 -0.62
N GLU A 608 14.00 47.11 0.12
CA GLU A 608 14.57 46.96 1.46
C GLU A 608 16.10 47.14 1.47
N LYS A 609 16.80 46.59 0.48
CA LYS A 609 18.23 46.77 0.32
C LYS A 609 18.63 48.23 0.09
N LYS A 610 17.81 49.02 -0.65
CA LYS A 610 18.04 50.42 -0.87
C LYS A 610 17.83 51.27 0.39
N THR A 611 16.85 50.89 1.20
CA THR A 611 16.46 51.66 2.40
C THR A 611 17.27 51.31 3.64
N LYS A 612 17.64 50.03 3.82
CA LYS A 612 18.35 49.54 5.01
C LYS A 612 19.87 49.42 4.84
N GLY A 613 20.38 49.72 3.63
CA GLY A 613 21.82 49.69 3.32
C GLY A 613 22.29 48.28 2.86
N PRO A 614 23.63 48.12 2.66
CA PRO A 614 24.18 46.85 2.20
C PRO A 614 23.94 45.70 3.19
N SER A 615 24.02 44.47 2.68
CA SER A 615 23.90 43.24 3.47
C SER A 615 24.80 43.30 4.71
N LYS A 616 24.31 42.79 5.83
CA LYS A 616 25.14 42.56 7.04
C LYS A 616 26.30 41.63 6.68
N GLU A 617 27.32 41.59 7.57
CA GLU A 617 28.50 40.72 7.35
C GLU A 617 28.11 39.31 6.88
N PRO A 618 28.90 38.71 5.96
CA PRO A 618 28.55 37.42 5.40
C PRO A 618 28.45 36.36 6.50
N THR A 619 27.28 35.72 6.54
CA THR A 619 27.04 34.57 7.40
C THR A 619 27.82 33.36 6.86
N SER A 620 27.94 32.30 7.69
CA SER A 620 28.45 31.01 7.24
C SER A 620 27.51 30.30 6.24
N LEU A 621 26.34 30.88 6.02
CA LEU A 621 25.32 30.37 5.09
C LEU A 621 25.61 30.87 3.66
N TYR A 622 25.26 30.03 2.68
CA TYR A 622 25.42 30.34 1.25
C TYR A 622 24.23 29.76 0.46
N VAL A 623 23.99 30.29 -0.72
CA VAL A 623 23.03 29.70 -1.67
C VAL A 623 23.78 28.68 -2.55
N PRO A 624 23.47 27.38 -2.47
CA PRO A 624 24.04 26.39 -3.34
C PRO A 624 23.73 26.68 -4.81
N GLU A 625 24.71 26.50 -5.67
CA GLU A 625 24.50 26.63 -7.13
C GLU A 625 23.57 25.53 -7.63
N LEU A 626 22.63 25.91 -8.50
CA LEU A 626 21.74 24.99 -9.20
C LEU A 626 22.58 24.11 -10.16
N LYS A 627 22.98 22.94 -9.68
CA LYS A 627 23.52 21.89 -10.55
C LYS A 627 22.36 21.14 -11.17
N MET A 628 21.77 21.70 -12.23
CA MET A 628 20.86 20.92 -13.07
C MET A 628 21.66 19.75 -13.64
N PRO A 629 21.24 18.49 -13.48
CA PRO A 629 21.88 17.40 -14.21
C PRO A 629 21.82 17.77 -15.68
N GLN A 630 22.98 17.75 -16.36
CA GLN A 630 22.99 17.82 -17.82
C GLN A 630 22.00 16.75 -18.29
N GLN A 631 20.92 17.19 -18.94
CA GLN A 631 19.91 16.31 -19.50
C GLN A 631 20.63 15.37 -20.49
N ASN A 632 20.99 14.19 -20.02
CA ASN A 632 21.13 13.05 -20.90
C ASN A 632 19.71 12.67 -21.37
N LEU A 633 19.20 13.46 -22.30
CA LEU A 633 17.90 13.32 -22.99
C LEU A 633 17.84 12.06 -23.87
N GLN A 634 18.77 11.10 -23.69
CA GLN A 634 18.87 9.92 -24.56
C GLN A 634 18.34 8.60 -23.95
N ILE A 635 17.75 8.59 -22.75
CA ILE A 635 17.29 7.32 -22.16
C ILE A 635 15.76 7.14 -22.18
N TYR A 636 14.99 8.14 -22.64
CA TYR A 636 13.52 8.03 -22.74
C TYR A 636 12.98 8.55 -24.09
N LYS A 637 13.46 7.98 -25.19
CA LYS A 637 12.73 7.96 -26.46
C LYS A 637 12.20 6.56 -26.73
#